data_47bb065408422674e70d6c087d955e4d
#
_entry.id   47bb065408422674e70d6c087d955e4d
#
_cell.length_a   1.000
_cell.length_b   1.000
_cell.length_c   1.000
_cell.angle_alpha   90.00
_cell.angle_beta   90.00
_cell.angle_gamma   90.00
#
_symmetry.space_group_name_H-M   'P 1'
#
loop_
_entity.id
_entity.type
_entity.pdbx_description
1 polymer ?
#
loop_
_entity_poly.entity_id
_entity_poly.type
_entity_poly.pdbx_seq_one_letter_code
_entity_poly.pdbx_strand_id
1 'polypeptide(L)'
;MMIRSTVAAVAIAACAVAGARADAVPETPAARALPNVVILYADDMGYGDLGANNPRSKIPTPHLDRLAAEGMRFTDAHSSSGICSPSRYALLTGRHHWRDFHGIVNSLGPTVFKPGQLTLPEMLRRRGYATACIGKWHLGWDWDAIRRPGTPPNSIRHGDFDWSQPIPGGPLAHGFDTYFGDDVINFPPYAWIENDRMVAAPDTTLDKPAGRPKEGEWECRAGPARSDWDFSRVLPTLTERAEAFVRSRAGDPQPFFLYVPLPSPHAPIIPNDEFDGRSQAGPFGDFVAQTDDTCGRVLAALRETGLDANTIVVFTSDNGPEVYAYARDERFDHWSAAPFRGLKRDLYEGGHHVPFLLRWPGVTKPGTVSDALVSQVDLMATLADAAGFDLPPDAAADSHDLLPWLTGRAAAPPRTTIVHNTNPKQYAIRHGDWLLVDGPTGVMEPKRRAPPEAWRTKHGYPADDDQPAELFDLRTDVGQRRNRAAELPEKVAELRGLLERTRAAPRSVAGGPVRPAAADVVKVYIMLGQSNMVGFGAVGPRETPGTLEHLVRRLGKYPHVVAPDGSWKVRDDVWCVQVTAGSRKGWLEPGFGARPQFIGPELGFGHVIGDVHEEPVLLIKAAQGNRSLGWDILPPGSERFTVEGRTYAGYKDTPDSWIEGQPRKQVDWYAGKQYDDFVRDIHRVLDTLGESFPAAAGRRPEIAGFVWWQGHKDQNPVHAARYEENLVRLIKELRREFEAPDAPFVLATIAFGGAALAGPGLAVAEAQLAVSGERGRHPEFAGTVTAIDARPFWRDAAVSPAPRQGHHYHHNAETFMEVGTALGNAMRDLLTKPK
;
A
#
# COMPACT_ATOMS: atom_id res chain seq x y z
N MET A 1 35.76 56.67 60.75
CA MET A 1 37.18 56.58 60.93
C MET A 1 37.78 55.55 59.92
N MET A 2 38.59 56.11 59.11
CA MET A 2 39.37 55.49 58.01
C MET A 2 40.03 54.17 58.38
N ILE A 3 40.15 53.26 57.38
CA ILE A 3 41.52 53.06 56.78
C ILE A 3 41.32 52.28 55.41
N ARG A 4 41.91 52.79 54.39
CA ARG A 4 42.10 52.22 53.06
C ARG A 4 43.26 51.21 53.13
N SER A 5 43.18 50.08 52.33
CA SER A 5 44.41 49.37 51.94
C SER A 5 44.25 48.86 50.51
N THR A 6 45.17 49.38 49.75
CA THR A 6 45.45 49.06 48.33
C THR A 6 46.23 47.76 48.28
N VAL A 7 45.90 46.86 47.32
CA VAL A 7 46.73 45.71 46.93
C VAL A 7 46.86 45.68 45.41
N ALA A 8 48.09 45.56 44.98
CA ALA A 8 48.61 45.69 43.64
C ALA A 8 48.28 44.49 42.76
N ALA A 9 47.99 44.72 41.47
CA ALA A 9 47.84 43.75 40.43
C ALA A 9 49.21 43.20 39.97
N VAL A 10 49.31 41.88 39.93
CA VAL A 10 50.43 41.20 39.26
C VAL A 10 49.85 40.60 37.96
N ALA A 11 50.29 41.05 36.80
CA ALA A 11 50.00 40.54 35.50
C ALA A 11 50.83 39.25 35.24
N ILE A 12 50.16 38.14 35.04
CA ILE A 12 50.77 36.92 34.49
C ILE A 12 50.28 36.77 33.03
N ALA A 13 51.25 36.83 32.11
CA ALA A 13 51.04 36.54 30.72
C ALA A 13 50.85 35.02 30.52
N ALA A 14 49.67 34.57 30.08
CA ALA A 14 49.41 33.19 29.67
C ALA A 14 49.48 33.12 28.14
N CYS A 15 50.40 32.32 27.62
CA CYS A 15 50.49 31.92 26.19
C CYS A 15 49.22 31.27 25.74
N ALA A 16 48.59 31.80 24.67
CA ALA A 16 47.51 31.20 23.99
C ALA A 16 48.01 30.00 23.17
N VAL A 17 47.66 28.78 23.59
CA VAL A 17 47.71 27.58 22.76
C VAL A 17 46.44 27.56 21.92
N ALA A 18 46.58 27.67 20.61
CA ALA A 18 45.52 27.52 19.64
C ALA A 18 45.01 26.06 19.67
N GLY A 19 43.92 25.83 20.39
CA GLY A 19 43.17 24.58 20.30
C GLY A 19 42.42 24.53 18.97
N ALA A 20 42.77 23.61 18.09
CA ALA A 20 41.99 23.25 16.91
C ALA A 20 40.60 22.88 17.36
N ARG A 21 39.56 23.60 16.91
CA ARG A 21 38.16 23.19 16.99
C ARG A 21 38.05 21.90 16.17
N ALA A 22 37.70 20.79 16.82
CA ALA A 22 37.17 19.63 16.15
C ALA A 22 35.88 20.07 15.44
N ASP A 23 35.88 19.99 14.13
CA ASP A 23 34.66 20.14 13.33
C ASP A 23 33.64 19.15 13.84
N ALA A 24 32.49 19.66 14.30
CA ALA A 24 31.36 18.84 14.67
C ALA A 24 30.92 18.03 13.41
N VAL A 25 31.03 16.72 13.52
CA VAL A 25 30.43 15.80 12.54
C VAL A 25 28.96 16.19 12.46
N PRO A 26 28.40 16.49 11.27
CA PRO A 26 26.97 16.75 11.14
C PRO A 26 26.23 15.52 11.63
N GLU A 27 25.40 15.69 12.66
CA GLU A 27 24.46 14.66 13.10
C GLU A 27 23.63 14.24 11.88
N THR A 28 23.71 12.98 11.52
CA THR A 28 22.82 12.36 10.56
C THR A 28 21.39 12.66 11.03
N PRO A 29 20.51 13.23 10.19
CA PRO A 29 19.13 13.49 10.61
C PRO A 29 18.55 12.17 11.11
N ALA A 30 18.12 12.13 12.36
CA ALA A 30 17.40 10.99 12.91
C ALA A 30 16.25 10.67 11.94
N ALA A 31 16.15 9.42 11.52
CA ALA A 31 15.07 8.97 10.64
C ALA A 31 13.75 9.45 11.25
N ARG A 32 13.04 10.33 10.54
CA ARG A 32 11.80 10.94 11.04
C ARG A 32 10.82 9.81 11.32
N ALA A 33 10.29 9.73 12.54
CA ALA A 33 9.28 8.73 12.89
C ALA A 33 8.08 8.87 11.94
N LEU A 34 7.55 7.74 11.48
CA LEU A 34 6.37 7.72 10.63
C LEU A 34 5.21 8.46 11.34
N PRO A 35 4.47 9.34 10.67
CA PRO A 35 3.36 10.06 11.27
C PRO A 35 2.17 9.13 11.52
N ASN A 36 1.43 9.36 12.61
CA ASN A 36 0.09 8.80 12.73
C ASN A 36 -0.84 9.44 11.70
N VAL A 37 -1.91 8.75 11.34
CA VAL A 37 -2.92 9.23 10.39
C VAL A 37 -4.31 9.11 11.02
N VAL A 38 -5.07 10.19 11.03
CA VAL A 38 -6.47 10.23 11.47
C VAL A 38 -7.31 10.84 10.35
N ILE A 39 -8.32 10.10 9.89
CA ILE A 39 -9.31 10.59 8.93
C ILE A 39 -10.66 10.66 9.65
N LEU A 40 -11.17 11.87 9.87
CA LEU A 40 -12.51 12.17 10.36
C LEU A 40 -13.42 12.37 9.14
N TYR A 41 -14.41 11.50 8.95
CA TYR A 41 -15.16 11.41 7.72
C TYR A 41 -16.65 11.54 7.97
N ALA A 42 -17.21 12.73 7.71
CA ALA A 42 -18.63 13.01 7.88
C ALA A 42 -19.49 12.35 6.78
N ASP A 43 -20.78 12.22 7.04
CA ASP A 43 -21.79 11.63 6.14
C ASP A 43 -22.85 12.67 5.81
N ASP A 44 -23.01 13.06 4.55
CA ASP A 44 -23.98 14.07 4.07
C ASP A 44 -23.71 15.52 4.56
N MET A 45 -22.50 15.87 4.96
CA MET A 45 -22.17 17.24 5.35
C MET A 45 -21.81 18.08 4.12
N GLY A 46 -22.58 19.17 3.89
CA GLY A 46 -22.34 20.06 2.77
C GLY A 46 -21.14 21.00 2.96
N TYR A 47 -20.61 21.50 1.86
CA TYR A 47 -19.50 22.47 1.88
C TYR A 47 -19.86 23.74 2.65
N GLY A 48 -21.10 24.22 2.51
CA GLY A 48 -21.61 25.43 3.12
C GLY A 48 -22.01 25.28 4.60
N ASP A 49 -21.98 24.05 5.17
CA ASP A 49 -22.29 23.84 6.58
C ASP A 49 -21.10 24.23 7.49
N LEU A 50 -19.86 24.13 6.97
CA LEU A 50 -18.64 24.47 7.71
C LEU A 50 -18.43 26.01 7.77
N GLY A 51 -18.25 26.55 8.97
CA GLY A 51 -18.01 27.98 9.20
C GLY A 51 -16.80 28.53 8.44
N ALA A 52 -15.68 27.81 8.46
CA ALA A 52 -14.46 28.17 7.72
C ALA A 52 -14.68 28.29 6.20
N ASN A 53 -15.61 27.53 5.61
CA ASN A 53 -15.94 27.56 4.19
C ASN A 53 -16.98 28.64 3.85
N ASN A 54 -17.96 28.85 4.74
CA ASN A 54 -19.09 29.72 4.54
C ASN A 54 -19.26 30.69 5.71
N PRO A 55 -18.77 31.96 5.58
CA PRO A 55 -18.96 32.95 6.66
C PRO A 55 -20.42 33.28 6.98
N ARG A 56 -21.39 32.85 6.13
CA ARG A 56 -22.82 32.97 6.36
C ARG A 56 -23.45 31.70 6.90
N SER A 57 -22.64 30.67 7.20
CA SER A 57 -23.16 29.46 7.85
C SER A 57 -23.85 29.82 9.15
N LYS A 58 -25.02 29.24 9.37
CA LYS A 58 -25.80 29.37 10.62
C LYS A 58 -25.52 28.26 11.60
N ILE A 59 -24.51 27.46 11.32
CA ILE A 59 -24.10 26.31 12.12
C ILE A 59 -22.75 26.62 12.75
N PRO A 60 -22.63 26.56 14.09
CA PRO A 60 -21.34 26.71 14.77
C PRO A 60 -20.50 25.44 14.59
N THR A 61 -19.29 25.59 14.05
CA THR A 61 -18.32 24.50 13.86
C THR A 61 -16.93 24.88 14.44
N PRO A 62 -16.85 25.28 15.73
CA PRO A 62 -15.65 25.88 16.30
C PRO A 62 -14.44 24.95 16.30
N HIS A 63 -14.62 23.63 16.40
CA HIS A 63 -13.52 22.66 16.43
C HIS A 63 -12.94 22.43 15.04
N LEU A 64 -13.78 22.31 14.03
CA LEU A 64 -13.38 22.19 12.64
C LEU A 64 -12.82 23.51 12.08
N ASP A 65 -13.39 24.66 12.46
CA ASP A 65 -12.85 25.98 12.12
C ASP A 65 -11.45 26.17 12.71
N ARG A 66 -11.23 25.68 13.93
CA ARG A 66 -9.90 25.63 14.54
C ARG A 66 -8.95 24.70 13.78
N LEU A 67 -9.40 23.51 13.37
CA LEU A 67 -8.61 22.60 12.54
C LEU A 67 -8.20 23.25 11.23
N ALA A 68 -9.11 24.01 10.58
CA ALA A 68 -8.82 24.80 9.38
C ALA A 68 -7.74 25.88 9.63
N ALA A 69 -7.81 26.55 10.78
CA ALA A 69 -6.82 27.56 11.17
C ALA A 69 -5.46 26.96 11.56
N GLU A 70 -5.43 25.75 12.12
CA GLU A 70 -4.20 25.02 12.48
C GLU A 70 -3.57 24.27 11.28
N GLY A 71 -4.29 24.10 10.19
CA GLY A 71 -3.90 23.35 9.01
C GLY A 71 -4.08 24.11 7.69
N MET A 72 -4.38 23.36 6.66
CA MET A 72 -4.70 23.85 5.32
C MET A 72 -6.16 23.51 4.99
N ARG A 73 -6.88 24.48 4.44
CA ARG A 73 -8.24 24.34 3.95
C ARG A 73 -8.26 24.37 2.42
N PHE A 74 -8.90 23.38 1.79
CA PHE A 74 -9.09 23.33 0.36
C PHE A 74 -10.45 23.91 -0.01
N THR A 75 -10.48 24.77 -1.02
CA THR A 75 -11.70 25.37 -1.57
C THR A 75 -12.20 24.68 -2.81
N ASP A 76 -11.45 23.69 -3.31
CA ASP A 76 -11.76 22.93 -4.52
C ASP A 76 -11.43 21.44 -4.33
N ALA A 77 -12.15 20.83 -3.38
CA ALA A 77 -11.93 19.43 -3.01
C ALA A 77 -13.19 18.58 -3.20
N HIS A 78 -12.99 17.38 -3.75
CA HIS A 78 -14.10 16.56 -4.21
C HIS A 78 -14.06 15.14 -3.66
N SER A 79 -15.25 14.62 -3.31
CA SER A 79 -15.48 13.18 -3.24
C SER A 79 -15.55 12.59 -4.67
N SER A 80 -15.33 11.28 -4.78
CA SER A 80 -15.38 10.59 -6.08
C SER A 80 -16.79 10.47 -6.66
N SER A 81 -17.80 10.56 -5.80
CA SER A 81 -19.20 10.40 -6.15
C SER A 81 -20.07 11.28 -5.28
N GLY A 82 -21.29 11.55 -5.72
CA GLY A 82 -22.33 12.19 -4.92
C GLY A 82 -23.05 11.26 -3.94
N ILE A 83 -22.52 10.03 -3.64
CA ILE A 83 -23.13 9.08 -2.70
C ILE A 83 -22.09 8.28 -1.91
N CYS A 84 -22.52 7.73 -0.76
CA CYS A 84 -21.71 7.17 0.31
C CYS A 84 -20.77 6.01 -0.10
N SER A 85 -21.30 4.79 -0.40
CA SER A 85 -20.44 3.60 -0.67
C SER A 85 -19.41 3.85 -1.77
N PRO A 86 -19.75 4.45 -2.93
CA PRO A 86 -18.81 4.80 -3.96
C PRO A 86 -17.67 5.72 -3.49
N SER A 87 -17.98 6.75 -2.70
CA SER A 87 -16.95 7.68 -2.19
C SER A 87 -16.06 7.04 -1.15
N ARG A 88 -16.63 6.24 -0.24
CA ARG A 88 -15.87 5.47 0.79
C ARG A 88 -14.93 4.47 0.16
N TYR A 89 -15.40 3.73 -0.87
CA TYR A 89 -14.56 2.84 -1.67
C TYR A 89 -13.39 3.59 -2.32
N ALA A 90 -13.69 4.71 -2.97
CA ALA A 90 -12.68 5.46 -3.70
C ALA A 90 -11.59 6.04 -2.77
N LEU A 91 -11.96 6.54 -1.58
CA LEU A 91 -11.03 7.00 -0.55
C LEU A 91 -10.11 5.86 -0.10
N LEU A 92 -10.68 4.67 0.17
CA LEU A 92 -9.91 3.54 0.72
C LEU A 92 -9.09 2.78 -0.33
N THR A 93 -9.30 3.01 -1.64
CA THR A 93 -8.59 2.28 -2.71
C THR A 93 -7.74 3.17 -3.62
N GLY A 94 -7.88 4.51 -3.52
CA GLY A 94 -7.27 5.42 -4.49
C GLY A 94 -7.78 5.23 -5.93
N ARG A 95 -8.99 4.66 -6.08
CA ARG A 95 -9.57 4.25 -7.36
C ARG A 95 -11.02 4.69 -7.45
N HIS A 96 -11.40 5.35 -8.52
CA HIS A 96 -12.81 5.73 -8.71
C HIS A 96 -13.71 4.51 -8.79
N HIS A 97 -14.83 4.55 -8.05
CA HIS A 97 -15.80 3.46 -7.94
C HIS A 97 -16.38 3.00 -9.29
N TRP A 98 -16.61 3.95 -10.23
CA TRP A 98 -17.21 3.65 -11.54
C TRP A 98 -16.37 2.71 -12.43
N ARG A 99 -15.12 2.41 -12.05
CA ARG A 99 -14.30 1.36 -12.66
C ARG A 99 -14.72 -0.04 -12.25
N ASP A 100 -15.39 -0.18 -11.10
CA ASP A 100 -15.64 -1.46 -10.47
C ASP A 100 -17.12 -1.71 -10.15
N PHE A 101 -17.86 -0.70 -9.69
CA PHE A 101 -19.29 -0.83 -9.40
C PHE A 101 -20.01 0.53 -9.41
N HIS A 102 -21.34 0.48 -9.34
CA HIS A 102 -22.22 1.65 -9.26
C HIS A 102 -23.28 1.47 -8.17
N GLY A 103 -23.72 2.58 -7.60
CA GLY A 103 -24.76 2.60 -6.58
C GLY A 103 -24.26 2.32 -5.17
N ILE A 104 -25.17 2.30 -4.21
CA ILE A 104 -24.87 2.03 -2.80
C ILE A 104 -24.91 0.53 -2.51
N VAL A 105 -24.15 0.11 -1.50
CA VAL A 105 -24.34 -1.22 -0.88
C VAL A 105 -25.66 -1.21 -0.09
N ASN A 106 -26.54 -2.12 -0.41
CA ASN A 106 -27.83 -2.26 0.29
C ASN A 106 -27.66 -2.95 1.65
N SER A 107 -28.74 -2.94 2.47
CA SER A 107 -28.79 -3.67 3.73
C SER A 107 -28.35 -5.13 3.53
N LEU A 108 -27.43 -5.60 4.36
CA LEU A 108 -26.86 -6.96 4.27
C LEU A 108 -26.27 -7.26 2.87
N GLY A 109 -25.75 -6.25 2.19
CA GLY A 109 -25.12 -6.41 0.87
C GLY A 109 -23.69 -6.97 0.96
N PRO A 110 -23.22 -7.61 -0.14
CA PRO A 110 -21.89 -8.18 -0.20
C PRO A 110 -20.80 -7.11 -0.24
N THR A 111 -19.57 -7.49 0.10
CA THR A 111 -18.40 -6.65 -0.04
C THR A 111 -18.20 -6.19 -1.49
N VAL A 112 -17.81 -4.91 -1.67
CA VAL A 112 -17.53 -4.33 -3.00
C VAL A 112 -16.07 -4.46 -3.41
N PHE A 113 -15.21 -4.91 -2.52
CA PHE A 113 -13.79 -5.08 -2.83
C PHE A 113 -13.54 -6.35 -3.61
N LYS A 114 -12.63 -6.27 -4.57
CA LYS A 114 -12.16 -7.45 -5.30
C LYS A 114 -11.14 -8.22 -4.46
N PRO A 115 -11.08 -9.54 -4.60
CA PRO A 115 -10.03 -10.33 -3.95
C PRO A 115 -8.63 -9.80 -4.27
N GLY A 116 -7.82 -9.60 -3.24
CA GLY A 116 -6.44 -9.10 -3.38
C GLY A 116 -6.30 -7.61 -3.67
N GLN A 117 -7.38 -6.86 -3.76
CA GLN A 117 -7.34 -5.41 -3.97
C GLN A 117 -6.68 -4.70 -2.79
N LEU A 118 -5.58 -3.97 -3.07
CA LEU A 118 -4.90 -3.18 -2.06
C LEU A 118 -5.79 -2.02 -1.60
N THR A 119 -5.89 -1.86 -0.28
CA THR A 119 -6.61 -0.76 0.36
C THR A 119 -5.65 0.13 1.16
N LEU A 120 -6.06 1.35 1.44
CA LEU A 120 -5.28 2.30 2.27
C LEU A 120 -4.91 1.72 3.66
N PRO A 121 -5.84 1.11 4.44
CA PRO A 121 -5.46 0.49 5.70
C PRO A 121 -4.51 -0.71 5.51
N GLU A 122 -4.71 -1.55 4.50
CA GLU A 122 -3.79 -2.66 4.22
C GLU A 122 -2.38 -2.16 3.85
N MET A 123 -2.29 -1.11 3.06
CA MET A 123 -1.02 -0.46 2.71
C MET A 123 -0.29 0.05 3.97
N LEU A 124 -0.99 0.78 4.84
CA LEU A 124 -0.41 1.31 6.07
C LEU A 124 -0.06 0.19 7.07
N ARG A 125 -0.90 -0.84 7.18
CA ARG A 125 -0.59 -2.03 7.99
C ARG A 125 0.70 -2.73 7.54
N ARG A 126 0.93 -2.86 6.24
CA ARG A 126 2.19 -3.40 5.68
C ARG A 126 3.41 -2.52 6.02
N ARG A 127 3.19 -1.24 6.33
CA ARG A 127 4.22 -0.32 6.85
C ARG A 127 4.35 -0.33 8.36
N GLY A 128 3.68 -1.25 9.05
CA GLY A 128 3.77 -1.43 10.50
C GLY A 128 2.82 -0.54 11.31
N TYR A 129 1.83 0.10 10.68
CA TYR A 129 0.79 0.84 11.40
C TYR A 129 -0.16 -0.11 12.11
N ALA A 130 -0.59 0.26 13.33
CA ALA A 130 -1.81 -0.27 13.91
C ALA A 130 -3.02 0.42 13.25
N THR A 131 -4.00 -0.35 12.76
CA THR A 131 -5.08 0.19 11.95
C THR A 131 -6.44 -0.03 12.60
N ALA A 132 -7.25 1.03 12.73
CA ALA A 132 -8.57 0.98 13.35
C ALA A 132 -9.63 1.70 12.51
N CYS A 133 -10.82 1.10 12.40
CA CYS A 133 -12.01 1.72 11.84
C CYS A 133 -13.09 1.80 12.93
N ILE A 134 -13.56 3.01 13.23
CA ILE A 134 -14.60 3.24 14.26
C ILE A 134 -15.73 4.07 13.65
N GLY A 135 -16.84 3.42 13.32
CA GLY A 135 -18.01 4.06 12.71
C GLY A 135 -18.62 3.31 11.53
N LYS A 136 -19.22 4.06 10.60
CA LYS A 136 -19.96 3.56 9.45
C LYS A 136 -19.04 2.92 8.42
N TRP A 137 -19.24 1.61 8.14
CA TRP A 137 -18.49 0.92 7.09
C TRP A 137 -19.11 1.11 5.70
N HIS A 138 -20.30 0.62 5.48
CA HIS A 138 -21.13 0.76 4.26
C HIS A 138 -20.44 0.28 2.95
N LEU A 139 -19.54 -0.71 3.05
CA LEU A 139 -18.83 -1.30 1.91
C LEU A 139 -19.09 -2.81 1.78
N GLY A 140 -20.04 -3.31 2.58
CA GLY A 140 -20.52 -4.68 2.53
C GLY A 140 -19.70 -5.66 3.36
N TRP A 141 -20.33 -6.84 3.59
CA TRP A 141 -19.82 -7.97 4.34
C TRP A 141 -20.26 -9.24 3.64
N ASP A 142 -19.66 -10.38 3.96
CA ASP A 142 -20.13 -11.69 3.50
C ASP A 142 -21.20 -12.25 4.46
N TRP A 143 -22.38 -11.64 4.45
CA TRP A 143 -23.50 -12.02 5.32
C TRP A 143 -24.02 -13.42 5.04
N ASP A 144 -23.88 -13.91 3.81
CA ASP A 144 -24.33 -15.26 3.44
C ASP A 144 -23.50 -16.36 4.11
N ALA A 145 -22.27 -16.06 4.52
CA ALA A 145 -21.42 -16.98 5.28
C ALA A 145 -22.02 -17.38 6.64
N ILE A 146 -22.84 -16.52 7.23
CA ILE A 146 -23.52 -16.78 8.52
C ILE A 146 -25.01 -17.06 8.36
N ARG A 147 -25.52 -17.17 7.12
CA ARG A 147 -26.92 -17.49 6.83
C ARG A 147 -27.23 -18.95 7.18
N ARG A 148 -28.34 -19.19 7.88
CA ARG A 148 -28.75 -20.53 8.26
C ARG A 148 -29.18 -21.35 7.04
N PRO A 149 -28.83 -22.62 6.93
CA PRO A 149 -29.27 -23.50 5.84
C PRO A 149 -30.80 -23.54 5.70
N GLY A 150 -31.29 -23.48 4.45
CA GLY A 150 -32.73 -23.51 4.14
C GLY A 150 -33.44 -22.17 4.26
N THR A 151 -32.76 -21.11 4.65
CA THR A 151 -33.32 -19.75 4.69
C THR A 151 -33.42 -19.19 3.26
N PRO A 152 -34.54 -18.57 2.85
CA PRO A 152 -34.64 -17.92 1.55
C PRO A 152 -33.56 -16.80 1.39
N PRO A 153 -32.89 -16.68 0.21
CA PRO A 153 -31.81 -15.71 0.03
C PRO A 153 -32.18 -14.25 0.32
N ASN A 154 -33.43 -13.89 0.07
CA ASN A 154 -33.94 -12.51 0.27
C ASN A 154 -34.56 -12.28 1.66
N SER A 155 -34.59 -13.28 2.53
CA SER A 155 -35.09 -13.11 3.90
C SER A 155 -34.01 -12.43 4.75
N ILE A 156 -34.47 -11.45 5.54
CA ILE A 156 -33.60 -10.62 6.41
C ILE A 156 -34.13 -10.58 7.86
N ARG A 157 -34.73 -11.68 8.33
CA ARG A 157 -35.18 -11.78 9.73
C ARG A 157 -34.00 -12.14 10.65
N HIS A 158 -34.04 -11.73 11.92
CA HIS A 158 -32.96 -12.03 12.87
C HIS A 158 -32.71 -13.55 13.00
N GLY A 159 -33.75 -14.39 12.92
CA GLY A 159 -33.63 -15.84 12.96
C GLY A 159 -33.01 -16.51 11.73
N ASP A 160 -32.78 -15.76 10.64
CA ASP A 160 -32.21 -16.28 9.39
C ASP A 160 -30.69 -16.45 9.42
N PHE A 161 -30.04 -15.87 10.44
CA PHE A 161 -28.59 -15.83 10.56
C PHE A 161 -28.12 -16.50 11.85
N ASP A 162 -26.93 -17.06 11.81
CA ASP A 162 -26.20 -17.53 12.99
C ASP A 162 -25.25 -16.44 13.50
N TRP A 163 -25.79 -15.54 14.28
CA TRP A 163 -25.06 -14.39 14.84
C TRP A 163 -23.92 -14.74 15.81
N SER A 164 -23.73 -16.04 16.15
CA SER A 164 -22.59 -16.50 16.95
C SER A 164 -21.32 -16.67 16.12
N GLN A 165 -21.45 -16.70 14.80
CA GLN A 165 -20.32 -16.86 13.88
C GLN A 165 -19.64 -15.52 13.59
N PRO A 166 -18.34 -15.54 13.20
CA PRO A 166 -17.68 -14.37 12.63
C PRO A 166 -18.27 -14.05 11.27
N ILE A 167 -18.38 -12.77 10.95
CA ILE A 167 -18.90 -12.25 9.69
C ILE A 167 -17.72 -11.86 8.80
N PRO A 168 -17.41 -12.62 7.73
CA PRO A 168 -16.29 -12.32 6.87
C PRO A 168 -16.52 -11.09 5.96
N GLY A 169 -15.47 -10.66 5.25
CA GLY A 169 -15.57 -9.64 4.20
C GLY A 169 -15.73 -8.20 4.69
N GLY A 170 -15.72 -7.97 6.01
CA GLY A 170 -15.78 -6.63 6.60
C GLY A 170 -14.42 -5.94 6.72
N PRO A 171 -14.32 -4.88 7.54
CA PRO A 171 -13.11 -4.04 7.67
C PRO A 171 -11.81 -4.81 7.92
N LEU A 172 -11.85 -5.88 8.72
CA LEU A 172 -10.65 -6.69 9.01
C LEU A 172 -10.09 -7.38 7.77
N ALA A 173 -10.97 -7.82 6.86
CA ALA A 173 -10.58 -8.45 5.60
C ALA A 173 -9.90 -7.46 4.63
N HIS A 174 -10.02 -6.15 4.91
CA HIS A 174 -9.53 -5.07 4.08
C HIS A 174 -8.48 -4.21 4.77
N GLY A 175 -7.74 -4.78 5.73
CA GLY A 175 -6.51 -4.20 6.28
C GLY A 175 -6.66 -3.45 7.60
N PHE A 176 -7.85 -3.40 8.22
CA PHE A 176 -7.99 -2.94 9.59
C PHE A 176 -7.67 -4.06 10.60
N ASP A 177 -6.92 -3.74 11.66
CA ASP A 177 -6.68 -4.66 12.77
C ASP A 177 -7.89 -4.72 13.70
N THR A 178 -8.61 -3.60 13.83
CA THR A 178 -9.82 -3.50 14.68
C THR A 178 -10.93 -2.72 14.00
N TYR A 179 -12.17 -3.12 14.29
CA TYR A 179 -13.38 -2.43 13.88
C TYR A 179 -14.37 -2.30 15.06
N PHE A 180 -15.05 -1.15 15.14
CA PHE A 180 -16.24 -0.98 15.98
C PHE A 180 -17.25 -0.07 15.28
N GLY A 181 -18.50 -0.54 15.12
CA GLY A 181 -19.56 0.24 14.48
C GLY A 181 -20.86 -0.53 14.35
N ASP A 182 -21.84 0.09 13.70
CA ASP A 182 -23.16 -0.45 13.39
C ASP A 182 -23.38 -0.68 11.89
N ASP A 183 -22.29 -0.74 11.12
CA ASP A 183 -22.24 -0.78 9.64
C ASP A 183 -22.87 0.49 9.02
N VAL A 184 -24.20 0.68 9.12
CA VAL A 184 -24.91 1.84 8.55
C VAL A 184 -26.09 2.19 9.46
N ILE A 185 -26.13 3.40 10.00
CA ILE A 185 -27.11 3.83 11.01
C ILE A 185 -28.59 3.57 10.63
N ASN A 186 -28.94 3.68 9.35
CA ASN A 186 -30.31 3.50 8.87
C ASN A 186 -30.56 2.15 8.15
N PHE A 187 -29.59 1.21 8.20
CA PHE A 187 -29.67 -0.12 7.62
C PHE A 187 -29.50 -1.19 8.71
N PRO A 188 -30.28 -2.29 8.70
CA PRO A 188 -30.04 -3.41 9.58
C PRO A 188 -28.71 -4.12 9.20
N PRO A 189 -28.06 -4.80 10.15
CA PRO A 189 -28.56 -5.11 11.50
C PRO A 189 -28.35 -3.94 12.46
N TYR A 190 -29.39 -3.55 13.22
CA TYR A 190 -29.29 -2.53 14.24
C TYR A 190 -28.69 -3.14 15.51
N ALA A 191 -27.39 -3.30 15.51
CA ALA A 191 -26.61 -3.91 16.57
C ALA A 191 -25.12 -3.51 16.40
N TRP A 192 -24.38 -3.47 17.51
CA TRP A 192 -22.94 -3.21 17.46
C TRP A 192 -22.16 -4.43 16.93
N ILE A 193 -21.23 -4.15 16.04
CA ILE A 193 -20.23 -5.11 15.55
C ILE A 193 -18.88 -4.68 16.12
N GLU A 194 -18.17 -5.60 16.75
CA GLU A 194 -16.78 -5.43 17.17
C GLU A 194 -15.91 -6.45 16.43
N ASN A 195 -14.97 -5.93 15.65
CA ASN A 195 -14.17 -6.69 14.72
C ASN A 195 -15.02 -7.39 13.66
N ASP A 196 -15.16 -8.70 13.74
CA ASP A 196 -15.97 -9.52 12.84
C ASP A 196 -17.17 -10.18 13.52
N ARG A 197 -17.58 -9.70 14.71
CA ARG A 197 -18.62 -10.34 15.53
C ARG A 197 -19.62 -9.34 16.09
N MET A 198 -20.84 -9.79 16.25
CA MET A 198 -21.82 -9.04 17.00
C MET A 198 -21.41 -8.93 18.47
N VAL A 199 -21.43 -7.73 19.04
CA VAL A 199 -21.26 -7.52 20.50
C VAL A 199 -22.40 -8.18 21.27
N ALA A 200 -23.63 -8.04 20.75
CA ALA A 200 -24.81 -8.78 21.19
C ALA A 200 -25.65 -9.13 19.95
N ALA A 201 -26.06 -10.39 19.86
CA ALA A 201 -26.85 -10.86 18.73
C ALA A 201 -28.17 -10.11 18.59
N PRO A 202 -28.61 -9.75 17.37
CA PRO A 202 -29.99 -9.33 17.13
C PRO A 202 -30.98 -10.33 17.71
N ASP A 203 -31.98 -9.86 18.46
CA ASP A 203 -32.97 -10.66 19.16
C ASP A 203 -34.40 -10.40 18.67
N THR A 204 -34.54 -9.46 17.72
CA THR A 204 -35.80 -9.12 17.09
C THR A 204 -35.61 -8.78 15.61
N THR A 205 -36.72 -8.73 14.88
CA THR A 205 -36.80 -8.17 13.53
C THR A 205 -37.80 -7.03 13.54
N LEU A 206 -37.29 -5.84 13.19
CA LEU A 206 -38.16 -4.67 13.06
C LEU A 206 -38.72 -4.63 11.62
N ASP A 207 -40.04 -4.65 11.46
CA ASP A 207 -40.69 -4.50 10.15
C ASP A 207 -40.49 -3.05 9.64
N LYS A 208 -40.58 -2.09 10.53
CA LYS A 208 -40.19 -0.69 10.33
C LYS A 208 -39.73 -0.13 11.66
N PRO A 209 -38.46 0.26 11.78
CA PRO A 209 -38.00 0.89 13.01
C PRO A 209 -38.86 2.07 13.37
N ALA A 210 -39.36 2.10 14.62
CA ALA A 210 -40.12 3.22 15.13
C ALA A 210 -39.18 4.35 15.52
N GLY A 211 -39.50 5.57 15.15
CA GLY A 211 -38.77 6.75 15.53
C GLY A 211 -39.31 7.98 14.84
N ARG A 212 -38.94 9.13 15.39
CA ARG A 212 -39.29 10.43 14.80
C ARG A 212 -38.00 11.23 14.65
N PRO A 213 -37.55 11.49 13.42
CA PRO A 213 -36.42 12.40 13.23
C PRO A 213 -36.85 13.81 13.63
N LYS A 214 -35.91 14.60 14.07
CA LYS A 214 -36.17 16.03 14.35
C LYS A 214 -36.29 16.85 13.07
N GLU A 215 -35.72 16.31 11.95
CA GLU A 215 -35.83 16.87 10.58
C GLU A 215 -35.82 15.75 9.53
N GLY A 216 -36.46 15.97 8.38
CA GLY A 216 -36.48 15.02 7.27
C GLY A 216 -37.33 13.78 7.54
N GLU A 217 -36.98 12.67 6.90
CA GLU A 217 -37.66 11.37 7.05
C GLU A 217 -36.83 10.42 7.93
N TRP A 218 -37.50 9.40 8.49
CA TRP A 218 -36.83 8.44 9.36
C TRP A 218 -35.86 7.51 8.62
N GLU A 219 -36.04 7.24 7.36
CA GLU A 219 -35.23 6.48 6.40
C GLU A 219 -34.73 5.08 6.85
N CYS A 220 -34.99 4.65 8.07
CA CYS A 220 -34.56 3.35 8.58
C CYS A 220 -35.34 2.20 7.94
N ARG A 221 -34.64 1.13 7.59
CA ARG A 221 -35.16 -0.04 6.86
C ARG A 221 -35.52 -1.16 7.82
N ALA A 222 -36.45 -2.03 7.39
CA ALA A 222 -36.80 -3.26 8.11
C ALA A 222 -35.63 -4.24 8.18
N GLY A 223 -35.51 -5.01 9.26
CA GLY A 223 -34.53 -6.08 9.39
C GLY A 223 -34.13 -6.44 10.81
N PRO A 224 -33.09 -7.24 10.99
CA PRO A 224 -32.57 -7.67 12.28
C PRO A 224 -32.19 -6.51 13.18
N ALA A 225 -32.51 -6.60 14.47
CA ALA A 225 -32.19 -5.56 15.44
C ALA A 225 -32.01 -6.12 16.86
N ARG A 226 -31.35 -5.37 17.68
CA ARG A 226 -31.45 -5.48 19.12
C ARG A 226 -32.77 -4.81 19.59
N SER A 227 -33.48 -5.43 20.48
CA SER A 227 -34.73 -4.87 21.06
C SER A 227 -34.47 -3.61 21.90
N ASP A 228 -33.25 -3.43 22.40
CA ASP A 228 -32.77 -2.30 23.19
C ASP A 228 -31.95 -1.29 22.35
N TRP A 229 -32.01 -1.35 21.02
CA TRP A 229 -31.25 -0.44 20.15
C TRP A 229 -31.76 1.00 20.26
N ASP A 230 -30.83 1.90 20.57
CA ASP A 230 -31.08 3.34 20.70
C ASP A 230 -30.22 4.13 19.69
N PHE A 231 -30.86 4.65 18.66
CA PHE A 231 -30.21 5.45 17.60
C PHE A 231 -29.50 6.70 18.14
N SER A 232 -30.02 7.31 19.23
CA SER A 232 -29.43 8.50 19.84
C SER A 232 -28.07 8.22 20.50
N ARG A 233 -27.81 6.95 20.85
CA ARG A 233 -26.54 6.51 21.45
C ARG A 233 -25.44 6.21 20.41
N VAL A 234 -25.79 6.16 19.11
CA VAL A 234 -24.81 5.75 18.10
C VAL A 234 -23.63 6.71 18.05
N LEU A 235 -23.84 7.99 17.78
CA LEU A 235 -22.76 8.97 17.67
C LEU A 235 -21.95 9.14 18.97
N PRO A 236 -22.58 9.26 20.16
CA PRO A 236 -21.84 9.30 21.44
C PRO A 236 -20.96 8.08 21.67
N THR A 237 -21.45 6.87 21.40
CA THR A 237 -20.69 5.62 21.59
C THR A 237 -19.47 5.56 20.65
N LEU A 238 -19.64 5.92 19.37
CA LEU A 238 -18.54 5.99 18.43
C LEU A 238 -17.48 7.03 18.85
N THR A 239 -17.93 8.17 19.36
CA THR A 239 -17.05 9.21 19.90
C THR A 239 -16.21 8.69 21.07
N GLU A 240 -16.84 8.06 22.07
CA GLU A 240 -16.16 7.45 23.22
C GLU A 240 -15.14 6.40 22.80
N ARG A 241 -15.46 5.56 21.80
CA ARG A 241 -14.57 4.53 21.27
C ARG A 241 -13.36 5.14 20.52
N ALA A 242 -13.58 6.20 19.74
CA ALA A 242 -12.50 6.89 19.02
C ALA A 242 -11.54 7.58 20.00
N GLU A 243 -12.05 8.27 21.02
CA GLU A 243 -11.23 8.84 22.10
C GLU A 243 -10.42 7.77 22.84
N ALA A 244 -11.08 6.67 23.23
CA ALA A 244 -10.42 5.57 23.92
C ALA A 244 -9.29 4.96 23.09
N PHE A 245 -9.49 4.78 21.77
CA PHE A 245 -8.44 4.32 20.87
C PHE A 245 -7.25 5.28 20.88
N VAL A 246 -7.46 6.59 20.68
CA VAL A 246 -6.37 7.58 20.70
C VAL A 246 -5.62 7.53 22.02
N ARG A 247 -6.34 7.53 23.17
CA ARG A 247 -5.73 7.46 24.49
C ARG A 247 -4.92 6.19 24.73
N SER A 248 -5.36 5.06 24.16
CA SER A 248 -4.65 3.78 24.26
C SER A 248 -3.30 3.78 23.53
N ARG A 249 -3.10 4.71 22.59
CA ARG A 249 -1.85 4.85 21.81
C ARG A 249 -0.83 5.79 22.48
N ALA A 250 -1.16 6.39 23.63
CA ALA A 250 -0.26 7.28 24.34
C ALA A 250 1.02 6.56 24.76
N GLY A 251 2.18 7.07 24.32
CA GLY A 251 3.49 6.49 24.60
C GLY A 251 3.84 5.23 23.78
N ASP A 252 2.98 4.75 22.90
CA ASP A 252 3.27 3.65 21.99
C ASP A 252 4.11 4.18 20.80
N PRO A 253 5.29 3.61 20.51
CA PRO A 253 6.12 4.02 19.38
C PRO A 253 5.58 3.57 18.02
N GLN A 254 4.62 2.62 17.99
CA GLN A 254 4.02 2.14 16.76
C GLN A 254 3.10 3.20 16.17
N PRO A 255 3.28 3.64 14.91
CA PRO A 255 2.35 4.56 14.27
C PRO A 255 0.98 3.92 14.11
N PHE A 256 -0.07 4.74 14.07
CA PHE A 256 -1.43 4.23 13.86
C PHE A 256 -2.16 4.95 12.73
N PHE A 257 -3.10 4.24 12.12
CA PHE A 257 -4.12 4.78 11.23
C PHE A 257 -5.49 4.60 11.87
N LEU A 258 -6.15 5.71 12.15
CA LEU A 258 -7.51 5.75 12.67
C LEU A 258 -8.45 6.35 11.63
N TYR A 259 -9.37 5.54 11.12
CA TYR A 259 -10.47 5.97 10.26
C TYR A 259 -11.74 6.07 11.09
N VAL A 260 -12.30 7.27 11.18
CA VAL A 260 -13.52 7.58 11.94
C VAL A 260 -14.62 8.01 10.97
N PRO A 261 -15.28 7.08 10.28
CA PRO A 261 -16.39 7.37 9.40
C PRO A 261 -17.67 7.57 10.24
N LEU A 262 -17.98 8.81 10.50
CA LEU A 262 -19.14 9.20 11.28
C LEU A 262 -20.44 8.91 10.49
N PRO A 263 -21.53 8.48 11.16
CA PRO A 263 -22.83 8.34 10.54
C PRO A 263 -23.61 9.66 10.50
N SER A 264 -23.03 10.76 10.95
CA SER A 264 -23.67 12.08 11.09
C SER A 264 -23.04 13.08 10.10
N PRO A 265 -23.83 14.09 9.68
CA PRO A 265 -25.23 14.39 9.98
C PRO A 265 -26.28 13.68 9.08
N HIS A 266 -26.02 12.47 8.59
CA HIS A 266 -26.96 11.68 7.76
C HIS A 266 -28.25 11.35 8.51
N ALA A 267 -29.33 11.16 7.76
CA ALA A 267 -30.61 10.71 8.31
C ALA A 267 -30.53 9.29 8.95
N PRO A 268 -31.22 9.01 10.05
CA PRO A 268 -32.21 9.88 10.71
C PRO A 268 -31.54 11.05 11.43
N ILE A 269 -32.04 12.27 11.19
CA ILE A 269 -31.51 13.48 11.84
C ILE A 269 -32.03 13.54 13.28
N ILE A 270 -31.17 13.16 14.20
CA ILE A 270 -31.48 12.95 15.62
C ILE A 270 -30.38 13.51 16.55
N PRO A 271 -30.03 14.80 16.46
CA PRO A 271 -29.11 15.36 17.44
C PRO A 271 -29.53 15.05 18.86
N ASN A 272 -28.58 14.81 19.77
CA ASN A 272 -28.86 14.63 21.17
C ASN A 272 -29.43 15.94 21.79
N ASP A 273 -30.24 15.84 22.86
CA ASP A 273 -30.99 16.98 23.42
C ASP A 273 -30.06 18.12 23.87
N GLU A 274 -28.83 17.84 24.29
CA GLU A 274 -27.85 18.86 24.66
C GLU A 274 -27.37 19.72 23.47
N PHE A 275 -27.65 19.30 22.23
CA PHE A 275 -27.36 20.07 21.03
C PHE A 275 -28.58 20.80 20.46
N ASP A 276 -29.78 20.57 20.98
CA ASP A 276 -31.00 21.23 20.52
C ASP A 276 -30.89 22.77 20.61
N GLY A 277 -31.10 23.44 19.48
CA GLY A 277 -31.01 24.89 19.38
C GLY A 277 -29.60 25.47 19.40
N ARG A 278 -28.56 24.65 19.24
CA ARG A 278 -27.18 25.12 19.16
C ARG A 278 -26.92 25.88 17.84
N SER A 279 -27.65 25.55 16.78
CA SER A 279 -27.56 26.19 15.47
C SER A 279 -28.78 27.09 15.20
N GLN A 280 -28.62 27.93 14.14
CA GLN A 280 -29.75 28.68 13.55
C GLN A 280 -30.25 28.03 12.25
N ALA A 281 -29.80 26.80 11.97
CA ALA A 281 -30.16 26.03 10.78
C ALA A 281 -31.05 24.81 11.09
N GLY A 282 -31.71 24.82 12.26
CA GLY A 282 -32.62 23.77 12.69
C GLY A 282 -31.93 22.47 13.11
N PRO A 283 -32.68 21.35 13.29
CA PRO A 283 -32.15 20.11 13.85
C PRO A 283 -30.97 19.49 13.07
N PHE A 284 -30.93 19.64 11.76
CA PHE A 284 -29.76 19.23 10.99
C PHE A 284 -28.51 20.01 11.38
N GLY A 285 -28.65 21.34 11.54
CA GLY A 285 -27.56 22.19 11.98
C GLY A 285 -27.08 21.84 13.40
N ASP A 286 -27.99 21.46 14.26
CA ASP A 286 -27.67 20.96 15.60
C ASP A 286 -26.91 19.63 15.54
N PHE A 287 -27.24 18.77 14.57
CA PHE A 287 -26.54 17.51 14.34
C PHE A 287 -25.14 17.73 13.74
N VAL A 288 -24.97 18.73 12.87
CA VAL A 288 -23.63 19.16 12.41
C VAL A 288 -22.81 19.71 13.59
N ALA A 289 -23.42 20.48 14.50
CA ALA A 289 -22.73 20.97 15.69
C ALA A 289 -22.29 19.80 16.62
N GLN A 290 -23.09 18.75 16.74
CA GLN A 290 -22.71 17.52 17.44
C GLN A 290 -21.59 16.76 16.71
N THR A 291 -21.59 16.75 15.39
CA THR A 291 -20.51 16.18 14.56
C THR A 291 -19.20 16.94 14.79
N ASP A 292 -19.26 18.27 14.85
CA ASP A 292 -18.11 19.12 15.18
C ASP A 292 -17.58 18.83 16.59
N ASP A 293 -18.45 18.66 17.59
CA ASP A 293 -18.07 18.28 18.96
C ASP A 293 -17.36 16.93 18.98
N THR A 294 -17.87 15.93 18.28
CA THR A 294 -17.23 14.62 18.12
C THR A 294 -15.81 14.76 17.55
N CYS A 295 -15.66 15.51 16.48
CA CYS A 295 -14.33 15.79 15.91
C CYS A 295 -13.44 16.52 16.94
N GLY A 296 -13.99 17.49 17.64
CA GLY A 296 -13.30 18.26 18.69
C GLY A 296 -12.76 17.39 19.82
N ARG A 297 -13.54 16.40 20.26
CA ARG A 297 -13.15 15.45 21.31
C ARG A 297 -12.01 14.55 20.87
N VAL A 298 -12.06 13.99 19.65
CA VAL A 298 -10.95 13.20 19.09
C VAL A 298 -9.67 14.04 18.96
N LEU A 299 -9.78 15.28 18.48
CA LEU A 299 -8.66 16.21 18.36
C LEU A 299 -8.11 16.62 19.75
N ALA A 300 -8.96 16.73 20.76
CA ALA A 300 -8.54 16.98 22.13
C ALA A 300 -7.76 15.80 22.70
N ALA A 301 -8.22 14.56 22.48
CA ALA A 301 -7.51 13.36 22.90
C ALA A 301 -6.11 13.26 22.29
N LEU A 302 -5.93 13.62 21.00
CA LEU A 302 -4.59 13.69 20.36
C LEU A 302 -3.68 14.70 21.06
N ARG A 303 -4.19 15.89 21.41
CA ARG A 303 -3.41 16.93 22.12
C ARG A 303 -3.04 16.50 23.54
N GLU A 304 -4.01 15.99 24.29
CA GLU A 304 -3.83 15.57 25.68
C GLU A 304 -2.81 14.42 25.84
N THR A 305 -2.72 13.57 24.80
CA THR A 305 -1.74 12.47 24.74
C THR A 305 -0.40 12.86 24.12
N GLY A 306 -0.26 14.09 23.60
CA GLY A 306 0.94 14.57 22.91
C GLY A 306 1.16 13.96 21.52
N LEU A 307 0.18 13.22 21.01
CA LEU A 307 0.29 12.56 19.70
C LEU A 307 0.07 13.52 18.52
N ASP A 308 -0.57 14.67 18.74
CA ASP A 308 -0.96 15.63 17.69
C ASP A 308 0.24 16.22 16.92
N ALA A 309 1.40 16.32 17.57
CA ALA A 309 2.63 16.87 16.96
C ALA A 309 3.18 15.99 15.83
N ASN A 310 2.86 14.68 15.82
CA ASN A 310 3.25 13.73 14.78
C ASN A 310 2.03 13.01 14.16
N THR A 311 0.89 13.71 14.02
CA THR A 311 -0.33 13.13 13.45
C THR A 311 -0.83 13.97 12.28
N ILE A 312 -1.01 13.29 11.14
CA ILE A 312 -1.74 13.81 9.98
C ILE A 312 -3.23 13.71 10.31
N VAL A 313 -3.94 14.82 10.26
CA VAL A 313 -5.40 14.85 10.45
C VAL A 313 -6.06 15.34 9.17
N VAL A 314 -6.97 14.53 8.64
CA VAL A 314 -7.87 14.89 7.54
C VAL A 314 -9.30 14.95 8.06
N PHE A 315 -10.03 16.02 7.75
CA PHE A 315 -11.48 16.08 7.88
C PHE A 315 -12.10 16.30 6.51
N THR A 316 -13.11 15.49 6.16
CA THR A 316 -13.88 15.64 4.92
C THR A 316 -15.26 14.96 5.04
N SER A 317 -16.10 15.05 3.98
CA SER A 317 -17.41 14.38 3.90
C SER A 317 -17.48 13.46 2.70
N ASP A 318 -18.30 12.41 2.76
CA ASP A 318 -18.42 11.42 1.69
C ASP A 318 -19.19 11.92 0.45
N ASN A 319 -20.10 12.86 0.64
CA ASN A 319 -20.84 13.55 -0.41
C ASN A 319 -21.48 14.83 0.14
N GLY A 320 -22.12 15.59 -0.76
CA GLY A 320 -22.89 16.77 -0.39
C GLY A 320 -24.18 16.44 0.39
N PRO A 321 -24.94 17.48 0.82
CA PRO A 321 -26.09 17.34 1.71
C PRO A 321 -27.31 16.72 1.01
N GLU A 322 -28.17 16.03 1.78
CA GLU A 322 -29.37 15.37 1.26
C GLU A 322 -30.48 16.39 0.90
N VAL A 323 -31.47 15.96 0.16
CA VAL A 323 -32.58 16.76 -0.43
C VAL A 323 -33.32 17.65 0.57
N TYR A 324 -33.28 17.32 1.85
CA TYR A 324 -33.85 18.16 2.92
C TYR A 324 -33.23 19.57 2.98
N ALA A 325 -32.09 19.78 2.38
CA ALA A 325 -31.43 21.09 2.29
C ALA A 325 -32.28 22.15 1.60
N TYR A 326 -33.17 21.78 0.66
CA TYR A 326 -34.10 22.74 0.04
C TYR A 326 -35.10 23.32 1.06
N ALA A 327 -35.75 22.46 1.87
CA ALA A 327 -36.65 22.89 2.92
C ALA A 327 -35.94 23.64 4.04
N ARG A 328 -34.69 23.28 4.32
CA ARG A 328 -33.85 23.99 5.30
C ARG A 328 -33.51 25.40 4.84
N ASP A 329 -33.16 25.58 3.59
CA ASP A 329 -32.89 26.90 3.03
C ASP A 329 -34.13 27.79 3.02
N GLU A 330 -35.29 27.22 2.69
CA GLU A 330 -36.56 27.96 2.75
C GLU A 330 -36.92 28.39 4.19
N ARG A 331 -36.76 27.46 5.16
CA ARG A 331 -37.17 27.69 6.54
C ARG A 331 -36.18 28.51 7.36
N PHE A 332 -34.89 28.29 7.17
CA PHE A 332 -33.84 28.85 8.02
C PHE A 332 -32.88 29.77 7.24
N ASP A 333 -33.06 29.96 5.91
CA ASP A 333 -32.16 30.69 5.05
C ASP A 333 -30.71 30.20 5.20
N HIS A 334 -30.51 28.88 5.18
CA HIS A 334 -29.23 28.20 5.25
C HIS A 334 -29.12 27.17 4.13
N TRP A 335 -28.25 27.47 3.15
CA TRP A 335 -27.96 26.58 2.03
C TRP A 335 -26.71 25.73 2.33
N SER A 336 -26.91 24.46 2.64
CA SER A 336 -25.83 23.53 3.05
C SER A 336 -24.75 23.31 1.98
N ALA A 337 -25.09 23.41 0.69
CA ALA A 337 -24.12 23.28 -0.39
C ALA A 337 -23.51 24.62 -0.85
N ALA A 338 -23.81 25.76 -0.16
CA ALA A 338 -23.33 27.09 -0.61
C ALA A 338 -21.82 27.14 -0.89
N PRO A 339 -21.36 27.75 -1.99
CA PRO A 339 -22.14 28.52 -2.99
C PRO A 339 -22.64 27.67 -4.18
N PHE A 340 -22.52 26.36 -4.14
CA PHE A 340 -22.69 25.43 -5.24
C PHE A 340 -24.16 25.04 -5.48
N ARG A 341 -24.47 24.68 -6.74
CA ARG A 341 -25.71 24.03 -7.16
C ARG A 341 -25.64 22.54 -6.90
N GLY A 342 -26.79 21.92 -6.63
CA GLY A 342 -26.94 20.49 -6.48
C GLY A 342 -26.76 19.99 -5.06
N LEU A 343 -27.13 18.73 -4.88
CA LEU A 343 -27.16 18.04 -3.60
C LEU A 343 -26.64 16.59 -3.78
N LYS A 344 -26.59 15.83 -2.70
CA LYS A 344 -26.30 14.39 -2.71
C LYS A 344 -26.93 13.71 -3.93
N ARG A 345 -26.18 12.89 -4.64
CA ARG A 345 -26.46 12.18 -5.89
C ARG A 345 -26.34 13.02 -7.17
N ASP A 346 -26.42 14.35 -7.10
CA ASP A 346 -26.29 15.20 -8.30
C ASP A 346 -24.84 15.22 -8.82
N LEU A 347 -24.72 15.48 -10.14
CA LEU A 347 -23.44 15.69 -10.82
C LEU A 347 -23.00 17.17 -10.82
N TYR A 348 -23.79 18.04 -10.22
CA TYR A 348 -23.41 19.40 -9.93
C TYR A 348 -22.46 19.46 -8.74
N GLU A 349 -21.69 20.54 -8.65
CA GLU A 349 -20.68 20.74 -7.62
C GLU A 349 -21.19 20.43 -6.20
N GLY A 350 -22.40 20.86 -5.83
CA GLY A 350 -22.96 20.63 -4.51
C GLY A 350 -23.20 19.16 -4.12
N GLY A 351 -23.15 18.23 -5.10
CA GLY A 351 -23.26 16.79 -4.82
C GLY A 351 -21.97 16.15 -4.34
N HIS A 352 -20.82 16.69 -4.72
CA HIS A 352 -19.51 16.07 -4.52
C HIS A 352 -18.38 17.05 -4.14
N HIS A 353 -18.60 18.33 -4.18
CA HIS A 353 -17.70 19.35 -3.66
C HIS A 353 -17.93 19.46 -2.14
N VAL A 354 -16.96 18.95 -1.37
CA VAL A 354 -17.10 18.68 0.07
C VAL A 354 -16.10 19.48 0.90
N PRO A 355 -16.36 19.70 2.20
CA PRO A 355 -15.33 20.24 3.08
C PRO A 355 -14.08 19.37 3.06
N PHE A 356 -12.89 19.99 3.02
CA PHE A 356 -11.62 19.24 3.11
C PHE A 356 -10.59 20.08 3.87
N LEU A 357 -10.21 19.56 5.03
CA LEU A 357 -9.20 20.16 5.92
C LEU A 357 -8.05 19.17 6.10
N LEU A 358 -6.82 19.64 6.01
CA LEU A 358 -5.60 18.85 6.20
C LEU A 358 -4.68 19.56 7.19
N ARG A 359 -4.47 18.98 8.35
CA ARG A 359 -3.40 19.37 9.28
C ARG A 359 -2.28 18.34 9.24
N TRP A 360 -1.12 18.74 8.75
CA TRP A 360 0.06 17.89 8.66
C TRP A 360 1.27 18.63 9.23
N PRO A 361 1.62 18.40 10.50
CA PRO A 361 2.72 19.12 11.15
C PRO A 361 4.03 19.02 10.37
N GLY A 362 4.63 20.17 10.08
CA GLY A 362 5.87 20.27 9.30
C GLY A 362 5.72 20.12 7.77
N VAL A 363 4.49 19.94 7.27
CA VAL A 363 4.17 19.87 5.83
C VAL A 363 3.17 20.95 5.45
N THR A 364 1.99 21.00 6.08
CA THR A 364 1.02 22.08 5.82
C THR A 364 1.32 23.30 6.71
N LYS A 365 1.25 24.48 6.11
CA LYS A 365 1.42 25.74 6.86
C LYS A 365 0.05 26.12 7.45
N PRO A 366 -0.03 26.41 8.79
CA PRO A 366 -1.26 26.83 9.44
C PRO A 366 -1.94 28.02 8.75
N GLY A 367 -3.26 27.98 8.66
CA GLY A 367 -4.10 29.01 8.06
C GLY A 367 -4.00 29.14 6.54
N THR A 368 -3.36 28.21 5.86
CA THR A 368 -3.29 28.21 4.39
C THR A 368 -4.64 27.85 3.78
N VAL A 369 -5.03 28.60 2.75
CA VAL A 369 -6.19 28.30 1.90
C VAL A 369 -5.66 27.95 0.51
N SER A 370 -6.11 26.83 -0.04
CA SER A 370 -5.71 26.36 -1.36
C SER A 370 -6.94 26.17 -2.26
N ASP A 371 -6.86 26.68 -3.49
CA ASP A 371 -7.82 26.49 -4.57
C ASP A 371 -7.40 25.37 -5.54
N ALA A 372 -6.40 24.58 -5.18
CA ALA A 372 -5.99 23.42 -5.96
C ALA A 372 -7.13 22.39 -6.06
N LEU A 373 -7.38 21.93 -7.27
CA LEU A 373 -8.28 20.81 -7.51
C LEU A 373 -7.70 19.54 -6.91
N VAL A 374 -8.35 18.99 -5.90
CA VAL A 374 -7.96 17.75 -5.23
C VAL A 374 -9.16 16.80 -5.07
N SER A 375 -8.87 15.53 -4.90
CA SER A 375 -9.90 14.52 -4.65
C SER A 375 -9.51 13.62 -3.48
N GLN A 376 -10.50 13.08 -2.78
CA GLN A 376 -10.27 12.12 -1.69
C GLN A 376 -9.48 10.89 -2.14
N VAL A 377 -9.59 10.49 -3.41
CA VAL A 377 -8.79 9.39 -3.97
C VAL A 377 -7.29 9.66 -3.89
N ASP A 378 -6.86 10.93 -3.83
CA ASP A 378 -5.45 11.33 -3.78
C ASP A 378 -4.77 11.00 -2.44
N LEU A 379 -5.56 10.72 -1.41
CA LEU A 379 -5.03 10.35 -0.10
C LEU A 379 -4.21 9.05 -0.13
N MET A 380 -4.57 8.08 -0.97
CA MET A 380 -3.84 6.81 -1.01
C MET A 380 -2.39 6.98 -1.50
N ALA A 381 -2.17 7.67 -2.62
CA ALA A 381 -0.81 7.90 -3.14
C ALA A 381 -0.02 8.86 -2.24
N THR A 382 -0.69 9.90 -1.70
CA THR A 382 -0.07 10.88 -0.80
C THR A 382 0.42 10.23 0.51
N LEU A 383 -0.40 9.35 1.10
CA LEU A 383 -0.04 8.63 2.33
C LEU A 383 0.94 7.49 2.06
N ALA A 384 0.95 6.93 0.83
CA ALA A 384 1.97 5.97 0.41
C ALA A 384 3.36 6.62 0.38
N ASP A 385 3.53 7.81 -0.27
CA ASP A 385 4.80 8.55 -0.24
C ASP A 385 5.19 8.93 1.19
N ALA A 386 4.24 9.43 2.00
CA ALA A 386 4.48 9.77 3.41
C ALA A 386 4.96 8.60 4.26
N ALA A 387 4.45 7.41 4.00
CA ALA A 387 4.83 6.18 4.71
C ALA A 387 6.03 5.46 4.06
N GLY A 388 6.53 5.95 2.93
CA GLY A 388 7.59 5.30 2.16
C GLY A 388 7.15 3.93 1.62
N PHE A 389 5.93 3.85 1.10
CA PHE A 389 5.36 2.64 0.51
C PHE A 389 5.25 2.78 -1.02
N ASP A 390 5.90 1.89 -1.74
CA ASP A 390 5.79 1.82 -3.19
C ASP A 390 4.47 1.15 -3.58
N LEU A 391 3.58 1.91 -4.20
CA LEU A 391 2.29 1.41 -4.65
C LEU A 391 2.48 0.44 -5.83
N PRO A 392 1.87 -0.75 -5.79
CA PRO A 392 1.81 -1.63 -6.95
C PRO A 392 1.22 -0.94 -8.19
N PRO A 393 1.65 -1.31 -9.41
CA PRO A 393 1.21 -0.64 -10.64
C PRO A 393 -0.30 -0.68 -10.88
N ASP A 394 -1.00 -1.68 -10.35
CA ASP A 394 -2.46 -1.86 -10.43
C ASP A 394 -3.21 -1.19 -9.30
N ALA A 395 -2.54 -0.73 -8.25
CA ALA A 395 -3.15 -0.01 -7.13
C ALA A 395 -3.31 1.49 -7.42
N ALA A 396 -4.20 2.14 -6.65
CA ALA A 396 -4.38 3.58 -6.63
C ALA A 396 -4.51 4.22 -8.03
N ALA A 397 -5.28 3.58 -8.92
CA ALA A 397 -5.34 3.89 -10.36
C ALA A 397 -5.75 5.33 -10.68
N ASP A 398 -6.35 6.03 -9.74
CA ASP A 398 -6.85 7.40 -9.90
C ASP A 398 -6.28 8.38 -8.86
N SER A 399 -5.32 7.93 -8.06
CA SER A 399 -4.74 8.67 -6.95
C SER A 399 -3.49 9.43 -7.37
N HIS A 400 -3.51 10.74 -7.27
CA HIS A 400 -2.34 11.59 -7.44
C HIS A 400 -1.62 11.78 -6.10
N ASP A 401 -0.31 11.75 -6.10
CA ASP A 401 0.50 12.08 -4.93
C ASP A 401 0.58 13.61 -4.76
N LEU A 402 0.00 14.11 -3.67
CA LEU A 402 0.01 15.54 -3.33
C LEU A 402 1.27 15.95 -2.57
N LEU A 403 2.03 15.01 -1.98
CA LEU A 403 3.14 15.32 -1.07
C LEU A 403 4.27 16.13 -1.73
N PRO A 404 4.69 15.87 -2.98
CA PRO A 404 5.66 16.72 -3.68
C PRO A 404 5.23 18.18 -3.78
N TRP A 405 3.95 18.43 -4.05
CA TRP A 405 3.41 19.78 -4.12
C TRP A 405 3.24 20.40 -2.73
N LEU A 406 2.69 19.69 -1.76
CA LEU A 406 2.52 20.15 -0.38
C LEU A 406 3.85 20.55 0.28
N THR A 407 4.96 19.89 -0.09
CA THR A 407 6.31 20.18 0.41
C THR A 407 7.09 21.18 -0.44
N GLY A 408 6.50 21.70 -1.54
CA GLY A 408 7.17 22.62 -2.46
C GLY A 408 8.20 21.96 -3.39
N ARG A 409 8.29 20.62 -3.42
CA ARG A 409 9.12 19.88 -4.38
C ARG A 409 8.55 19.94 -5.81
N ALA A 410 7.24 20.11 -5.95
CA ALA A 410 6.56 20.37 -7.21
C ALA A 410 5.93 21.77 -7.20
N ALA A 411 6.03 22.51 -8.32
CA ALA A 411 5.55 23.88 -8.42
C ALA A 411 4.02 24.01 -8.54
N ALA A 412 3.33 22.98 -9.01
CA ALA A 412 1.89 22.94 -9.23
C ALA A 412 1.25 21.68 -8.66
N PRO A 413 -0.05 21.73 -8.29
CA PRO A 413 -0.77 20.54 -7.89
C PRO A 413 -0.89 19.56 -9.07
N PRO A 414 -0.87 18.24 -8.81
CA PRO A 414 -0.79 17.24 -9.89
C PRO A 414 -2.12 17.00 -10.61
N ARG A 415 -3.27 17.36 -10.01
CA ARG A 415 -4.59 17.08 -10.57
C ARG A 415 -5.13 18.27 -11.38
N THR A 416 -5.58 17.99 -12.59
CA THR A 416 -6.26 18.99 -13.45
C THR A 416 -7.62 18.47 -13.95
N THR A 417 -7.92 17.19 -13.72
CA THR A 417 -9.12 16.53 -14.25
C THR A 417 -9.72 15.61 -13.19
N ILE A 418 -11.04 15.63 -13.09
CA ILE A 418 -11.81 14.68 -12.25
C ILE A 418 -13.09 14.27 -12.98
N VAL A 419 -13.46 12.99 -12.84
CA VAL A 419 -14.71 12.42 -13.36
C VAL A 419 -15.63 12.10 -12.22
N HIS A 420 -16.84 12.66 -12.25
CA HIS A 420 -17.89 12.38 -11.27
C HIS A 420 -18.95 11.47 -11.89
N ASN A 421 -19.43 10.55 -11.08
CA ASN A 421 -20.45 9.59 -11.46
C ASN A 421 -21.26 9.16 -10.23
N THR A 422 -22.56 8.97 -10.43
CA THR A 422 -23.47 8.43 -9.41
C THR A 422 -24.19 7.19 -9.92
N ASN A 423 -24.47 7.12 -11.21
CA ASN A 423 -25.14 5.98 -11.84
C ASN A 423 -24.42 5.59 -13.17
N PRO A 424 -24.61 4.36 -13.68
CA PRO A 424 -23.85 3.88 -14.84
C PRO A 424 -24.14 4.61 -16.16
N LYS A 425 -25.17 5.44 -16.22
CA LYS A 425 -25.62 6.08 -17.45
C LYS A 425 -25.21 7.54 -17.61
N GLN A 426 -24.74 8.17 -16.54
CA GLN A 426 -24.51 9.60 -16.53
C GLN A 426 -23.21 9.96 -15.83
N TYR A 427 -22.42 10.78 -16.49
CA TYR A 427 -21.11 11.21 -16.04
C TYR A 427 -20.95 12.72 -16.15
N ALA A 428 -20.13 13.29 -15.30
CA ALA A 428 -19.60 14.62 -15.49
C ALA A 428 -18.07 14.59 -15.49
N ILE A 429 -17.45 15.47 -16.25
CA ILE A 429 -16.02 15.68 -16.25
C ILE A 429 -15.70 17.13 -15.98
N ARG A 430 -14.83 17.38 -15.04
CA ARG A 430 -14.19 18.66 -14.82
C ARG A 430 -12.76 18.62 -15.36
N HIS A 431 -12.38 19.64 -16.13
CA HIS A 431 -11.01 19.86 -16.58
C HIS A 431 -10.66 21.33 -16.46
N GLY A 432 -9.72 21.66 -15.57
CA GLY A 432 -9.50 23.03 -15.14
C GLY A 432 -10.78 23.67 -14.60
N ASP A 433 -11.15 24.81 -15.13
CA ASP A 433 -12.37 25.56 -14.72
C ASP A 433 -13.66 25.10 -15.42
N TRP A 434 -13.57 24.17 -16.37
CA TRP A 434 -14.71 23.70 -17.14
C TRP A 434 -15.32 22.42 -16.59
N LEU A 435 -16.63 22.44 -16.37
CA LEU A 435 -17.42 21.26 -16.03
C LEU A 435 -18.39 20.93 -17.16
N LEU A 436 -18.32 19.71 -17.68
CA LEU A 436 -19.30 19.13 -18.59
C LEU A 436 -20.11 18.07 -17.85
N VAL A 437 -21.41 18.22 -17.76
CA VAL A 437 -22.37 17.17 -17.46
C VAL A 437 -22.80 16.56 -18.79
N ASP A 438 -22.46 15.29 -19.01
CA ASP A 438 -22.77 14.57 -20.26
C ASP A 438 -24.18 13.96 -20.18
N GLY A 439 -25.17 14.83 -20.23
CA GLY A 439 -26.59 14.55 -20.14
C GLY A 439 -27.43 15.85 -20.00
N PRO A 440 -28.74 15.76 -20.15
CA PRO A 440 -29.63 16.93 -20.18
C PRO A 440 -29.79 17.63 -18.82
N THR A 441 -29.37 16.98 -17.73
CA THR A 441 -29.37 17.56 -16.37
C THR A 441 -28.40 16.84 -15.49
N GLY A 442 -27.75 17.53 -14.56
CA GLY A 442 -26.95 16.94 -13.48
C GLY A 442 -27.77 16.43 -12.31
N VAL A 443 -29.08 16.65 -12.27
CA VAL A 443 -29.96 16.15 -11.21
C VAL A 443 -30.17 14.64 -11.36
N MET A 444 -29.89 13.90 -10.30
CA MET A 444 -30.21 12.47 -10.24
C MET A 444 -31.69 12.29 -9.90
N GLU A 445 -32.40 11.44 -10.65
CA GLU A 445 -33.84 11.21 -10.49
C GLU A 445 -34.68 12.51 -10.51
N PRO A 446 -34.67 13.27 -11.63
CA PRO A 446 -35.29 14.61 -11.66
C PRO A 446 -36.75 14.65 -11.23
N LYS A 447 -37.52 13.59 -11.50
CA LYS A 447 -38.93 13.49 -11.09
C LYS A 447 -39.17 13.53 -9.57
N ARG A 448 -38.14 13.17 -8.77
CA ARG A 448 -38.25 13.09 -7.30
C ARG A 448 -37.40 14.14 -6.58
N ARG A 449 -36.32 14.57 -7.20
CA ARG A 449 -35.24 15.33 -6.54
C ARG A 449 -34.97 16.69 -7.20
N ALA A 450 -35.73 17.06 -8.24
CA ALA A 450 -35.59 18.39 -8.86
C ALA A 450 -35.76 19.48 -7.78
N PRO A 451 -34.95 20.56 -7.87
CA PRO A 451 -35.11 21.69 -6.95
C PRO A 451 -36.50 22.31 -7.07
N PRO A 452 -37.15 22.67 -5.96
CA PRO A 452 -38.44 23.39 -5.97
C PRO A 452 -38.33 24.67 -6.79
N GLU A 453 -39.43 25.01 -7.50
CA GLU A 453 -39.49 26.23 -8.33
C GLU A 453 -39.21 27.49 -7.50
N ALA A 454 -39.78 27.58 -6.31
CA ALA A 454 -39.54 28.67 -5.38
C ALA A 454 -38.06 28.82 -5.02
N TRP A 455 -37.36 27.70 -4.78
CA TRP A 455 -35.95 27.72 -4.52
C TRP A 455 -35.13 28.17 -5.75
N ARG A 456 -35.44 27.63 -6.94
CA ARG A 456 -34.78 28.05 -8.18
C ARG A 456 -34.90 29.56 -8.39
N THR A 457 -36.11 30.11 -8.21
CA THR A 457 -36.39 31.54 -8.34
C THR A 457 -35.58 32.36 -7.32
N LYS A 458 -35.61 31.95 -6.04
CA LYS A 458 -34.83 32.59 -4.94
C LYS A 458 -33.35 32.69 -5.28
N HIS A 459 -32.77 31.65 -5.85
CA HIS A 459 -31.33 31.54 -6.13
C HIS A 459 -30.93 31.89 -7.56
N GLY A 460 -31.89 32.34 -8.42
CA GLY A 460 -31.62 32.78 -9.78
C GLY A 460 -31.21 31.65 -10.75
N TYR A 461 -31.72 30.44 -10.53
CA TYR A 461 -31.52 29.34 -11.47
C TYR A 461 -32.57 29.35 -12.56
N PRO A 462 -32.16 29.22 -13.86
CA PRO A 462 -33.09 29.16 -14.96
C PRO A 462 -33.98 27.91 -14.88
N ALA A 463 -35.05 27.89 -15.67
CA ALA A 463 -35.74 26.65 -16.00
C ALA A 463 -34.79 25.72 -16.76
N ASP A 464 -35.03 24.41 -16.68
CA ASP A 464 -34.26 23.43 -17.43
C ASP A 464 -34.39 23.77 -18.93
N ASP A 465 -33.26 23.75 -19.66
CA ASP A 465 -33.22 23.86 -21.10
C ASP A 465 -33.19 22.43 -21.71
N ASP A 466 -33.73 22.26 -22.92
CA ASP A 466 -33.76 20.96 -23.59
C ASP A 466 -32.40 20.60 -24.26
N GLN A 467 -31.28 21.07 -23.71
CA GLN A 467 -29.96 20.78 -24.26
C GLN A 467 -29.52 19.35 -23.93
N PRO A 468 -28.83 18.67 -24.85
CA PRO A 468 -28.35 17.28 -24.61
C PRO A 468 -27.17 17.18 -23.66
N ALA A 469 -26.61 18.31 -23.21
CA ALA A 469 -25.52 18.40 -22.25
C ALA A 469 -25.55 19.77 -21.55
N GLU A 470 -24.92 19.83 -20.36
CA GLU A 470 -24.72 21.09 -19.65
C GLU A 470 -23.21 21.37 -19.53
N LEU A 471 -22.80 22.59 -19.89
CA LEU A 471 -21.41 23.07 -19.82
C LEU A 471 -21.32 24.35 -18.98
N PHE A 472 -20.46 24.33 -17.96
CA PHE A 472 -20.27 25.45 -17.04
C PHE A 472 -18.81 25.92 -16.98
N ASP A 473 -18.60 27.25 -16.95
CA ASP A 473 -17.30 27.85 -16.60
C ASP A 473 -17.30 28.22 -15.11
N LEU A 474 -16.75 27.37 -14.28
CA LEU A 474 -16.78 27.51 -12.83
C LEU A 474 -15.97 28.68 -12.30
N ARG A 475 -15.06 29.23 -13.09
CA ARG A 475 -14.32 30.44 -12.74
C ARG A 475 -15.23 31.68 -12.66
N THR A 476 -16.23 31.74 -13.52
CA THR A 476 -17.15 32.88 -13.62
C THR A 476 -18.57 32.57 -13.13
N ASP A 477 -18.90 31.27 -13.03
CA ASP A 477 -20.22 30.78 -12.62
C ASP A 477 -20.08 29.55 -11.70
N VAL A 478 -19.53 29.79 -10.53
CA VAL A 478 -19.35 28.71 -9.51
C VAL A 478 -20.69 28.08 -9.08
N GLY A 479 -21.80 28.82 -9.20
CA GLY A 479 -23.16 28.37 -8.93
C GLY A 479 -23.83 27.60 -10.06
N GLN A 480 -23.16 27.43 -11.21
CA GLN A 480 -23.68 26.67 -12.35
C GLN A 480 -25.08 27.11 -12.81
N ARG A 481 -25.25 28.45 -13.02
CA ARG A 481 -26.53 29.07 -13.43
C ARG A 481 -26.70 29.21 -14.93
N ARG A 482 -25.60 29.22 -15.71
CA ARG A 482 -25.62 29.45 -17.16
C ARG A 482 -25.03 28.24 -17.88
N ASN A 483 -25.91 27.45 -18.50
CA ASN A 483 -25.50 26.40 -19.42
C ASN A 483 -24.94 27.01 -20.70
N ARG A 484 -23.70 26.74 -21.05
CA ARG A 484 -22.99 27.26 -22.22
C ARG A 484 -22.84 26.21 -23.33
N ALA A 485 -23.47 25.05 -23.23
CA ALA A 485 -23.29 23.94 -24.16
C ALA A 485 -23.66 24.35 -25.61
N ALA A 486 -24.76 25.10 -25.79
CA ALA A 486 -25.19 25.59 -27.11
C ALA A 486 -24.25 26.66 -27.67
N GLU A 487 -23.57 27.44 -26.81
CA GLU A 487 -22.66 28.52 -27.23
C GLU A 487 -21.27 27.96 -27.60
N LEU A 488 -20.84 26.84 -27.00
CA LEU A 488 -19.49 26.28 -27.08
C LEU A 488 -19.49 24.76 -27.43
N PRO A 489 -20.08 24.39 -28.58
CA PRO A 489 -20.20 22.96 -28.97
C PRO A 489 -18.83 22.28 -29.14
N GLU A 490 -17.81 23.04 -29.57
CA GLU A 490 -16.44 22.47 -29.67
C GLU A 490 -15.85 22.12 -28.29
N LYS A 491 -16.11 22.94 -27.25
CA LYS A 491 -15.67 22.65 -25.87
C LYS A 491 -16.42 21.42 -25.31
N VAL A 492 -17.73 21.29 -25.63
CA VAL A 492 -18.48 20.06 -25.28
C VAL A 492 -17.86 18.84 -25.93
N ALA A 493 -17.52 18.89 -27.22
CA ALA A 493 -16.88 17.78 -27.92
C ALA A 493 -15.49 17.44 -27.36
N GLU A 494 -14.68 18.47 -27.07
CA GLU A 494 -13.37 18.30 -26.42
C GLU A 494 -13.46 17.54 -25.10
N LEU A 495 -14.32 18.02 -24.19
CA LEU A 495 -14.47 17.44 -22.84
C LEU A 495 -15.14 16.06 -22.88
N ARG A 496 -16.10 15.84 -23.78
CA ARG A 496 -16.69 14.52 -24.01
C ARG A 496 -15.63 13.51 -24.49
N GLY A 497 -14.79 13.90 -25.44
CA GLY A 497 -13.68 13.06 -25.89
C GLY A 497 -12.66 12.79 -24.77
N LEU A 498 -12.40 13.77 -23.88
CA LEU A 498 -11.55 13.57 -22.69
C LEU A 498 -12.21 12.60 -21.70
N LEU A 499 -13.51 12.73 -21.44
CA LEU A 499 -14.29 11.82 -20.58
C LEU A 499 -14.21 10.38 -21.08
N GLU A 500 -14.44 10.16 -22.38
CA GLU A 500 -14.38 8.85 -23.01
C GLU A 500 -12.99 8.21 -22.85
N ARG A 501 -11.91 8.97 -23.14
CA ARG A 501 -10.53 8.49 -22.98
C ARG A 501 -10.23 8.17 -21.50
N THR A 502 -10.64 9.04 -20.56
CA THR A 502 -10.40 8.82 -19.13
C THR A 502 -11.11 7.57 -18.61
N ARG A 503 -12.33 7.32 -19.08
CA ARG A 503 -13.10 6.12 -18.73
C ARG A 503 -12.53 4.83 -19.35
N ALA A 504 -12.07 4.91 -20.60
CA ALA A 504 -11.47 3.77 -21.30
C ALA A 504 -10.08 3.39 -20.77
N ALA A 505 -9.34 4.35 -20.22
CA ALA A 505 -8.02 4.11 -19.68
C ALA A 505 -8.10 3.28 -18.37
N PRO A 506 -7.21 2.30 -18.14
CA PRO A 506 -7.20 1.50 -16.92
C PRO A 506 -6.91 2.34 -15.67
N ARG A 507 -6.31 3.50 -15.84
CA ARG A 507 -6.01 4.47 -14.78
C ARG A 507 -6.11 5.91 -15.33
N SER A 508 -6.44 6.88 -14.46
CA SER A 508 -6.51 8.30 -14.83
C SER A 508 -5.26 9.09 -14.46
N VAL A 509 -4.45 8.59 -13.55
CA VAL A 509 -3.11 9.13 -13.30
C VAL A 509 -2.12 8.49 -14.26
N ALA A 510 -1.26 9.28 -14.86
CA ALA A 510 0.00 8.74 -15.36
C ALA A 510 0.64 8.04 -14.15
N GLY A 511 0.95 6.76 -14.26
CA GLY A 511 1.66 6.04 -13.19
C GLY A 511 2.71 6.97 -12.61
N GLY A 512 2.92 6.92 -11.25
CA GLY A 512 3.90 7.77 -10.56
C GLY A 512 5.18 7.83 -11.37
N PRO A 513 6.07 8.81 -11.21
CA PRO A 513 6.93 9.31 -12.26
C PRO A 513 7.33 8.19 -13.20
N VAL A 514 6.68 8.15 -14.36
CA VAL A 514 7.11 7.29 -15.46
C VAL A 514 8.52 7.80 -15.68
N ARG A 515 9.52 7.12 -15.10
CA ARG A 515 10.79 7.08 -15.79
C ARG A 515 10.41 6.86 -17.24
N PRO A 516 10.84 7.75 -18.18
CA PRO A 516 10.47 7.59 -19.58
C PRO A 516 10.68 6.12 -19.86
N ALA A 517 9.66 5.45 -20.33
CA ALA A 517 9.62 4.02 -20.45
C ALA A 517 11.02 3.56 -20.87
N ALA A 518 11.69 2.83 -20.00
CA ALA A 518 12.79 1.96 -20.42
C ALA A 518 12.14 0.85 -21.24
N ALA A 519 11.34 1.27 -22.24
CA ALA A 519 10.44 0.45 -23.03
C ALA A 519 11.18 -0.65 -23.79
N ASP A 520 12.53 -0.55 -23.80
CA ASP A 520 13.39 -1.42 -24.59
C ASP A 520 14.34 -2.27 -23.72
N VAL A 521 14.09 -2.40 -22.41
CA VAL A 521 15.00 -3.12 -21.49
C VAL A 521 14.29 -4.27 -20.80
N VAL A 522 15.04 -5.39 -20.62
CA VAL A 522 14.69 -6.49 -19.72
C VAL A 522 15.70 -6.52 -18.59
N LYS A 523 15.24 -6.52 -17.35
CA LYS A 523 16.11 -6.63 -16.16
C LYS A 523 16.51 -8.08 -15.94
N VAL A 524 17.79 -8.37 -16.07
CA VAL A 524 18.33 -9.73 -16.02
C VAL A 524 19.03 -9.97 -14.69
N TYR A 525 18.60 -11.02 -13.97
CA TYR A 525 19.27 -11.53 -12.77
C TYR A 525 19.89 -12.87 -13.05
N ILE A 526 21.20 -13.00 -12.81
CA ILE A 526 21.95 -14.23 -13.02
C ILE A 526 22.09 -14.96 -11.68
N MET A 527 21.44 -16.11 -11.56
CA MET A 527 21.42 -16.93 -10.34
C MET A 527 22.37 -18.12 -10.49
N LEU A 528 23.46 -18.13 -9.72
CA LEU A 528 24.52 -19.12 -9.81
C LEU A 528 24.67 -19.93 -8.51
N GLY A 529 25.15 -21.14 -8.62
CA GLY A 529 25.44 -21.98 -7.47
C GLY A 529 25.44 -23.47 -7.73
N GLN A 530 25.19 -24.22 -6.66
CA GLN A 530 25.10 -25.68 -6.73
C GLN A 530 23.68 -26.19 -6.46
N SER A 531 23.53 -27.43 -5.98
CA SER A 531 22.24 -28.10 -5.75
C SER A 531 21.21 -27.27 -4.97
N ASN A 532 21.62 -26.46 -4.01
CA ASN A 532 20.70 -25.60 -3.24
C ASN A 532 20.16 -24.46 -4.10
N MET A 533 20.97 -23.88 -4.99
CA MET A 533 20.47 -22.95 -6.00
C MET A 533 19.60 -23.67 -7.05
N VAL A 534 19.91 -24.91 -7.44
CA VAL A 534 19.02 -25.74 -8.30
C VAL A 534 17.63 -25.85 -7.65
N GLY A 535 17.58 -26.11 -6.33
CA GLY A 535 16.34 -26.12 -5.53
C GLY A 535 15.73 -27.50 -5.33
N PHE A 536 15.54 -27.85 -4.07
CA PHE A 536 14.95 -29.12 -3.64
C PHE A 536 13.83 -28.94 -2.62
N GLY A 537 13.26 -27.74 -2.48
CA GLY A 537 12.08 -27.50 -1.63
C GLY A 537 10.85 -28.21 -2.21
N ALA A 538 10.31 -29.19 -1.49
CA ALA A 538 9.20 -30.00 -1.98
C ALA A 538 7.91 -29.19 -2.10
N VAL A 539 7.23 -29.26 -3.26
CA VAL A 539 5.94 -28.58 -3.47
C VAL A 539 4.84 -29.29 -2.69
N GLY A 540 4.69 -30.59 -2.79
CA GLY A 540 3.66 -31.37 -2.13
C GLY A 540 4.21 -32.68 -1.55
N PRO A 541 3.34 -33.49 -0.95
CA PRO A 541 1.88 -33.32 -0.76
C PRO A 541 1.52 -32.43 0.46
N ARG A 542 0.28 -31.93 0.47
CA ARG A 542 -0.29 -31.01 1.47
C ARG A 542 -0.19 -31.50 2.92
N GLU A 543 -0.29 -32.80 3.14
CA GLU A 543 -0.27 -33.44 4.46
C GLU A 543 1.13 -33.56 5.04
N THR A 544 2.17 -33.40 4.23
CA THR A 544 3.56 -33.58 4.66
C THR A 544 4.12 -32.25 5.20
N PRO A 545 4.54 -32.18 6.47
CA PRO A 545 5.14 -30.97 7.04
C PRO A 545 6.34 -30.49 6.21
N GLY A 546 6.47 -29.18 6.07
CA GLY A 546 7.56 -28.52 5.36
C GLY A 546 7.48 -28.54 3.84
N THR A 547 6.41 -29.08 3.23
CA THR A 547 6.13 -28.89 1.81
C THR A 547 5.48 -27.52 1.56
N LEU A 548 5.61 -26.97 0.36
CA LEU A 548 4.99 -25.69 0.01
C LEU A 548 3.46 -25.72 0.18
N GLU A 549 2.80 -26.79 -0.27
CA GLU A 549 1.36 -26.98 -0.07
C GLU A 549 0.96 -27.01 1.40
N HIS A 550 1.74 -27.66 2.25
CA HIS A 550 1.50 -27.69 3.70
C HIS A 550 1.60 -26.27 4.28
N LEU A 551 2.68 -25.55 3.96
CA LEU A 551 2.93 -24.21 4.46
C LEU A 551 1.83 -23.23 4.05
N VAL A 552 1.43 -23.29 2.79
CA VAL A 552 0.46 -22.35 2.21
C VAL A 552 -0.98 -22.72 2.61
N ARG A 553 -1.38 -23.97 2.35
CA ARG A 553 -2.80 -24.37 2.43
C ARG A 553 -3.24 -24.88 3.81
N ARG A 554 -2.30 -25.18 4.73
CA ARG A 554 -2.62 -25.55 6.11
C ARG A 554 -2.19 -24.49 7.12
N LEU A 555 -1.03 -23.86 6.90
CA LEU A 555 -0.47 -22.90 7.84
C LEU A 555 -0.73 -21.44 7.44
N GLY A 556 -1.32 -21.19 6.25
CA GLY A 556 -1.59 -19.83 5.75
C GLY A 556 -0.33 -19.00 5.47
N LYS A 557 0.86 -19.64 5.38
CA LYS A 557 2.10 -18.95 5.04
C LYS A 557 2.16 -18.65 3.54
N TYR A 558 2.87 -17.59 3.16
CA TYR A 558 3.11 -17.20 1.76
C TYR A 558 1.82 -17.06 0.91
N PRO A 559 0.78 -16.33 1.36
CA PRO A 559 -0.47 -16.21 0.62
C PRO A 559 -0.27 -15.62 -0.78
N HIS A 560 0.80 -14.87 -1.00
CA HIS A 560 1.15 -14.25 -2.27
C HIS A 560 1.52 -15.21 -3.40
N VAL A 561 1.84 -16.48 -3.09
CA VAL A 561 2.14 -17.51 -4.11
C VAL A 561 0.90 -18.27 -4.60
N VAL A 562 -0.30 -17.88 -4.15
CA VAL A 562 -1.57 -18.49 -4.54
C VAL A 562 -2.45 -17.47 -5.26
N ALA A 563 -3.06 -17.88 -6.35
CA ALA A 563 -4.07 -17.10 -7.06
C ALA A 563 -5.43 -17.15 -6.33
N PRO A 564 -6.35 -16.21 -6.61
CA PRO A 564 -7.67 -16.16 -5.96
C PRO A 564 -8.53 -17.44 -6.15
N ASP A 565 -8.32 -18.17 -7.25
CA ASP A 565 -9.01 -19.43 -7.54
C ASP A 565 -8.40 -20.64 -6.81
N GLY A 566 -7.37 -20.41 -6.00
CA GLY A 566 -6.65 -21.44 -5.25
C GLY A 566 -5.57 -22.17 -6.06
N SER A 567 -5.33 -21.84 -7.32
CA SER A 567 -4.19 -22.33 -8.10
C SER A 567 -2.88 -21.67 -7.63
N TRP A 568 -1.72 -22.18 -8.12
CA TRP A 568 -0.48 -21.45 -7.93
C TRP A 568 -0.47 -20.17 -8.75
N LYS A 569 -0.03 -19.07 -8.12
CA LYS A 569 0.10 -17.79 -8.83
C LYS A 569 1.23 -17.87 -9.83
N VAL A 570 0.92 -17.59 -11.08
CA VAL A 570 1.92 -17.36 -12.15
C VAL A 570 2.27 -15.87 -12.16
N ARG A 571 3.56 -15.54 -12.09
CA ARG A 571 4.07 -14.16 -12.24
C ARG A 571 4.27 -13.88 -13.72
N ASP A 572 3.38 -13.10 -14.33
CA ASP A 572 3.43 -12.71 -15.75
C ASP A 572 4.37 -11.52 -16.05
N ASP A 573 5.12 -11.08 -15.04
CA ASP A 573 6.17 -10.07 -15.08
C ASP A 573 7.58 -10.65 -14.86
N VAL A 574 7.70 -11.89 -14.35
CA VAL A 574 8.96 -12.57 -14.07
C VAL A 574 9.07 -13.87 -14.87
N TRP A 575 10.02 -13.93 -15.78
CA TRP A 575 10.34 -15.12 -16.56
C TRP A 575 11.57 -15.83 -16.00
N CYS A 576 11.54 -17.15 -15.90
CA CYS A 576 12.65 -17.94 -15.40
C CYS A 576 13.15 -18.90 -16.48
N VAL A 577 14.48 -18.95 -16.68
CA VAL A 577 15.17 -19.87 -17.59
C VAL A 577 16.22 -20.67 -16.83
N GLN A 578 16.10 -22.00 -16.81
CA GLN A 578 17.13 -22.89 -16.30
C GLN A 578 18.06 -23.32 -17.47
N VAL A 579 19.36 -23.03 -17.35
CA VAL A 579 20.32 -23.31 -18.45
C VAL A 579 21.09 -24.61 -18.28
N THR A 580 20.97 -25.26 -17.08
CA THR A 580 21.71 -26.53 -16.81
C THR A 580 20.74 -27.66 -16.46
N ALA A 581 20.40 -27.88 -15.21
CA ALA A 581 19.53 -29.00 -14.79
C ALA A 581 18.07 -28.75 -15.23
N GLY A 582 17.57 -29.55 -16.20
CA GLY A 582 16.15 -29.60 -16.54
C GLY A 582 15.67 -28.71 -17.70
N SER A 583 16.44 -27.76 -18.20
CA SER A 583 16.13 -26.90 -19.34
C SER A 583 14.72 -26.30 -19.36
N ARG A 584 14.12 -25.99 -18.17
CA ARG A 584 12.78 -25.41 -18.05
C ARG A 584 12.85 -23.89 -18.29
N LYS A 585 11.87 -23.37 -19.02
CA LYS A 585 11.63 -21.93 -19.17
C LYS A 585 10.14 -21.62 -19.12
N GLY A 586 9.77 -20.45 -18.60
CA GLY A 586 8.38 -20.01 -18.49
C GLY A 586 8.21 -18.89 -17.45
N TRP A 587 6.98 -18.42 -17.35
CA TRP A 587 6.58 -17.50 -16.28
C TRP A 587 6.80 -18.15 -14.91
N LEU A 588 7.25 -17.35 -13.95
CA LEU A 588 7.62 -17.87 -12.63
C LEU A 588 6.39 -18.37 -11.87
N GLU A 589 6.45 -19.64 -11.50
CA GLU A 589 5.52 -20.36 -10.66
C GLU A 589 6.26 -21.45 -9.86
N PRO A 590 5.66 -22.15 -8.88
CA PRO A 590 6.28 -23.30 -8.26
C PRO A 590 6.66 -24.37 -9.29
N GLY A 591 7.87 -24.97 -9.15
CA GLY A 591 8.32 -26.06 -10.02
C GLY A 591 9.60 -25.74 -10.82
N PHE A 592 10.28 -24.61 -10.58
CA PHE A 592 11.60 -24.31 -11.14
C PHE A 592 12.77 -24.85 -10.30
N GLY A 593 12.52 -25.84 -9.42
CA GLY A 593 13.57 -26.60 -8.73
C GLY A 593 14.22 -27.67 -9.60
N ALA A 594 14.87 -28.66 -8.97
CA ALA A 594 15.56 -29.76 -9.66
C ALA A 594 14.63 -30.58 -10.58
N ARG A 595 13.32 -30.57 -10.29
CA ARG A 595 12.25 -31.20 -11.06
C ARG A 595 10.96 -30.38 -10.82
N PRO A 596 9.88 -30.58 -11.59
CA PRO A 596 8.63 -29.82 -11.43
C PRO A 596 7.98 -29.89 -10.04
N GLN A 597 8.27 -30.93 -9.26
CA GLN A 597 7.77 -31.05 -7.89
C GLN A 597 8.62 -30.34 -6.82
N PHE A 598 9.60 -29.56 -7.24
CA PHE A 598 10.47 -28.80 -6.33
C PHE A 598 10.52 -27.32 -6.67
N ILE A 599 10.80 -26.50 -5.66
CA ILE A 599 11.15 -25.10 -5.76
C ILE A 599 12.61 -24.89 -5.32
N GLY A 600 13.20 -23.82 -5.80
CA GLY A 600 14.45 -23.26 -5.28
C GLY A 600 14.24 -21.84 -4.77
N PRO A 601 15.33 -21.09 -4.53
CA PRO A 601 15.26 -19.70 -4.05
C PRO A 601 14.68 -18.75 -5.10
N GLU A 602 14.63 -19.15 -6.39
CA GLU A 602 14.04 -18.32 -7.45
C GLU A 602 12.60 -17.92 -7.18
N LEU A 603 11.81 -18.78 -6.50
CA LEU A 603 10.41 -18.48 -6.24
C LEU A 603 10.27 -17.29 -5.27
N GLY A 604 10.91 -17.35 -4.12
CA GLY A 604 10.92 -16.24 -3.16
C GLY A 604 11.61 -14.99 -3.69
N PHE A 605 12.76 -15.15 -4.36
CA PHE A 605 13.51 -14.05 -4.97
C PHE A 605 12.69 -13.34 -6.06
N GLY A 606 12.11 -14.09 -6.98
CA GLY A 606 11.37 -13.53 -8.12
C GLY A 606 10.09 -12.82 -7.69
N HIS A 607 9.40 -13.29 -6.63
CA HIS A 607 8.26 -12.56 -6.08
C HIS A 607 8.66 -11.19 -5.52
N VAL A 608 9.81 -11.06 -4.85
CA VAL A 608 10.29 -9.77 -4.36
C VAL A 608 10.75 -8.87 -5.50
N ILE A 609 11.55 -9.42 -6.43
CA ILE A 609 12.19 -8.61 -7.49
C ILE A 609 11.19 -8.21 -8.58
N GLY A 610 10.19 -9.03 -8.88
CA GLY A 610 9.11 -8.64 -9.79
C GLY A 610 8.33 -7.43 -9.25
N ASP A 611 8.23 -7.28 -7.93
CA ASP A 611 7.60 -6.10 -7.33
C ASP A 611 8.51 -4.84 -7.32
N VAL A 612 9.80 -4.97 -7.68
CA VAL A 612 10.78 -3.86 -7.72
C VAL A 612 10.84 -3.19 -9.09
N HIS A 613 10.58 -3.94 -10.17
CA HIS A 613 10.75 -3.48 -11.54
C HIS A 613 9.43 -3.31 -12.27
N GLU A 614 9.32 -2.25 -13.05
CA GLU A 614 8.24 -2.08 -14.05
C GLU A 614 8.58 -2.78 -15.37
N GLU A 615 9.87 -2.99 -15.62
CA GLU A 615 10.36 -3.72 -16.78
C GLU A 615 10.21 -5.24 -16.58
N PRO A 616 10.02 -6.03 -17.64
CA PRO A 616 10.05 -7.47 -17.54
C PRO A 616 11.33 -7.97 -16.88
N VAL A 617 11.21 -8.89 -15.95
CA VAL A 617 12.33 -9.50 -15.25
C VAL A 617 12.64 -10.87 -15.83
N LEU A 618 13.93 -11.13 -16.10
CA LEU A 618 14.44 -12.42 -16.50
C LEU A 618 15.37 -12.99 -15.43
N LEU A 619 15.03 -14.13 -14.88
CA LEU A 619 15.89 -14.92 -14.01
C LEU A 619 16.59 -15.99 -14.85
N ILE A 620 17.92 -15.89 -15.00
CA ILE A 620 18.73 -16.94 -15.63
C ILE A 620 19.37 -17.78 -14.54
N LYS A 621 18.91 -19.00 -14.37
CA LYS A 621 19.35 -19.92 -13.32
C LYS A 621 20.39 -20.88 -13.86
N ALA A 622 21.68 -20.58 -13.60
CA ALA A 622 22.85 -21.34 -13.98
C ALA A 622 23.43 -22.07 -12.73
N ALA A 623 22.88 -23.22 -12.42
CA ALA A 623 23.24 -23.97 -11.22
C ALA A 623 23.34 -25.47 -11.50
N GLN A 624 24.38 -26.13 -10.97
CA GLN A 624 24.65 -27.56 -11.15
C GLN A 624 25.00 -28.22 -9.81
N GLY A 625 24.35 -29.35 -9.53
CA GLY A 625 24.60 -30.10 -8.30
C GLY A 625 26.05 -30.57 -8.15
N ASN A 626 26.51 -30.63 -6.89
CA ASN A 626 27.81 -31.19 -6.50
C ASN A 626 29.02 -30.51 -7.15
N ARG A 627 28.99 -29.15 -7.25
CA ARG A 627 30.07 -28.32 -7.78
C ARG A 627 30.71 -27.49 -6.68
N SER A 628 32.07 -27.45 -6.66
CA SER A 628 32.88 -26.65 -5.72
C SER A 628 33.33 -25.34 -6.38
N LEU A 629 33.46 -24.30 -5.57
CA LEU A 629 34.10 -23.04 -5.96
C LEU A 629 35.64 -23.23 -6.04
N GLY A 630 36.20 -24.12 -5.23
CA GLY A 630 37.64 -24.40 -5.20
C GLY A 630 38.15 -25.22 -6.36
N TRP A 631 37.29 -25.78 -7.23
CA TRP A 631 37.67 -26.58 -8.38
C TRP A 631 36.74 -26.40 -9.58
N ASP A 632 35.47 -26.80 -9.48
CA ASP A 632 34.54 -26.88 -10.62
C ASP A 632 34.17 -25.49 -11.17
N ILE A 633 33.95 -24.49 -10.31
CA ILE A 633 33.50 -23.12 -10.62
C ILE A 633 34.66 -22.14 -10.39
N LEU A 634 35.89 -22.63 -10.34
CA LEU A 634 37.06 -21.78 -10.07
C LEU A 634 37.15 -20.68 -11.15
N PRO A 635 37.12 -19.40 -10.74
CA PRO A 635 37.06 -18.30 -11.73
C PRO A 635 38.39 -18.07 -12.43
N PRO A 636 38.38 -17.46 -13.63
CA PRO A 636 39.62 -17.08 -14.35
C PRO A 636 40.59 -16.31 -13.48
N GLY A 637 41.90 -16.47 -13.74
CA GLY A 637 42.94 -15.82 -12.97
C GLY A 637 43.27 -16.45 -11.63
N SER A 638 42.58 -17.52 -11.22
CA SER A 638 42.92 -18.27 -9.98
C SER A 638 44.23 -19.03 -10.16
N GLU A 639 45.19 -18.82 -9.25
CA GLU A 639 46.51 -19.39 -9.31
C GLU A 639 46.60 -20.76 -8.61
N ARG A 640 47.63 -21.57 -8.98
CA ARG A 640 47.99 -22.79 -8.22
C ARG A 640 48.47 -22.43 -6.86
N PHE A 641 48.25 -23.33 -5.91
CA PHE A 641 48.86 -23.24 -4.56
C PHE A 641 49.22 -24.62 -4.02
N THR A 642 50.13 -24.65 -3.05
CA THR A 642 50.61 -25.90 -2.47
C THR A 642 50.33 -25.96 -0.97
N VAL A 643 49.77 -27.06 -0.51
CA VAL A 643 49.53 -27.37 0.89
C VAL A 643 50.03 -28.75 1.17
N GLU A 644 50.90 -28.94 2.21
CA GLU A 644 51.44 -30.21 2.64
C GLU A 644 52.05 -31.07 1.51
N GLY A 645 52.81 -30.41 0.59
CA GLY A 645 53.46 -31.05 -0.52
C GLY A 645 52.55 -31.46 -1.71
N ARG A 646 51.25 -31.11 -1.64
CA ARG A 646 50.30 -31.33 -2.71
C ARG A 646 49.96 -29.98 -3.38
N THR A 647 50.16 -29.91 -4.70
CA THR A 647 49.78 -28.75 -5.53
C THR A 647 48.32 -28.89 -5.94
N TYR A 648 47.52 -27.84 -5.70
CA TYR A 648 46.15 -27.70 -6.11
C TYR A 648 46.03 -26.83 -7.38
N ALA A 649 45.08 -27.17 -8.20
CA ALA A 649 44.92 -26.60 -9.53
C ALA A 649 44.58 -25.12 -9.49
N GLY A 650 45.20 -24.34 -10.38
CA GLY A 650 44.71 -23.02 -10.79
C GLY A 650 43.75 -23.14 -11.98
N TYR A 651 43.16 -22.05 -12.41
CA TYR A 651 42.19 -22.01 -13.51
C TYR A 651 42.75 -22.68 -14.78
N LYS A 652 41.96 -23.58 -15.39
CA LYS A 652 42.29 -24.45 -16.50
C LYS A 652 43.33 -25.56 -16.27
N ASP A 653 43.78 -25.74 -15.05
CA ASP A 653 44.61 -26.93 -14.74
C ASP A 653 43.78 -28.21 -14.63
N THR A 654 44.48 -29.36 -14.73
CA THR A 654 43.97 -30.70 -14.55
C THR A 654 45.09 -31.62 -14.01
N PRO A 655 44.83 -32.55 -13.08
CA PRO A 655 43.60 -32.74 -12.27
C PRO A 655 43.45 -31.68 -11.18
N ASP A 656 42.48 -31.88 -10.26
CA ASP A 656 42.19 -30.97 -9.14
C ASP A 656 43.40 -30.74 -8.20
N SER A 657 44.25 -31.79 -8.06
CA SER A 657 45.48 -31.70 -7.30
C SER A 657 46.46 -32.83 -7.67
N TRP A 658 47.72 -32.61 -7.38
CA TRP A 658 48.79 -33.58 -7.63
C TRP A 658 49.96 -33.37 -6.68
N ILE A 659 50.87 -34.36 -6.62
CA ILE A 659 52.17 -34.23 -5.97
C ILE A 659 53.22 -33.96 -7.05
N GLU A 660 54.02 -32.88 -6.90
CA GLU A 660 55.05 -32.54 -7.87
C GLU A 660 56.06 -33.70 -8.04
N GLY A 661 56.43 -33.99 -9.27
CA GLY A 661 57.31 -35.12 -9.61
C GLY A 661 56.60 -36.45 -9.77
N GLN A 662 55.31 -36.58 -9.42
CA GLN A 662 54.52 -37.78 -9.69
C GLN A 662 53.63 -37.68 -10.90
N PRO A 663 53.31 -38.81 -11.58
CA PRO A 663 52.40 -38.80 -12.74
C PRO A 663 51.02 -38.21 -12.34
N ARG A 664 50.54 -37.26 -13.11
CA ARG A 664 49.22 -36.70 -12.89
C ARG A 664 48.13 -37.65 -13.38
N LYS A 665 47.03 -37.73 -12.59
CA LYS A 665 45.85 -38.47 -13.03
C LYS A 665 45.19 -37.77 -14.23
N GLN A 666 44.91 -38.52 -15.31
CA GLN A 666 44.12 -37.99 -16.42
C GLN A 666 42.64 -37.94 -16.05
N VAL A 667 41.99 -36.78 -16.21
CA VAL A 667 40.56 -36.57 -16.02
C VAL A 667 40.07 -35.66 -17.16
N ASP A 668 38.86 -35.93 -17.66
CA ASP A 668 38.19 -35.13 -18.68
C ASP A 668 37.49 -33.92 -18.03
N TRP A 669 38.14 -33.25 -17.10
CA TRP A 669 37.67 -32.08 -16.41
C TRP A 669 38.85 -31.18 -16.03
N TYR A 670 38.63 -29.87 -16.05
CA TYR A 670 39.63 -28.89 -15.64
C TYR A 670 39.05 -27.89 -14.62
N ALA A 671 39.90 -27.24 -13.88
CA ALA A 671 39.56 -26.20 -12.91
C ALA A 671 38.85 -25.03 -13.61
N GLY A 672 37.64 -24.73 -13.19
CA GLY A 672 36.82 -23.67 -13.77
C GLY A 672 35.92 -24.11 -14.95
N LYS A 673 35.93 -25.39 -15.34
CA LYS A 673 35.09 -25.85 -16.46
C LYS A 673 33.61 -25.51 -16.28
N GLN A 674 33.08 -25.66 -15.07
CA GLN A 674 31.66 -25.31 -14.81
C GLN A 674 31.41 -23.79 -14.83
N TYR A 675 32.39 -22.96 -14.51
CA TYR A 675 32.32 -21.51 -14.70
C TYR A 675 32.19 -21.19 -16.19
N ASP A 676 33.10 -21.77 -17.06
CA ASP A 676 33.04 -21.57 -18.50
C ASP A 676 31.72 -22.07 -19.11
N ASP A 677 31.18 -23.19 -18.63
CA ASP A 677 29.90 -23.73 -19.08
C ASP A 677 28.72 -22.80 -18.66
N PHE A 678 28.74 -22.25 -17.46
CA PHE A 678 27.70 -21.28 -16.99
C PHE A 678 27.73 -20.01 -17.85
N VAL A 679 28.90 -19.41 -18.03
CA VAL A 679 29.07 -18.19 -18.85
C VAL A 679 28.58 -18.41 -20.27
N ARG A 680 29.04 -19.47 -20.94
CA ARG A 680 28.58 -19.83 -22.29
C ARG A 680 27.06 -19.97 -22.39
N ASP A 681 26.44 -20.67 -21.43
CA ASP A 681 25.01 -20.97 -21.49
C ASP A 681 24.17 -19.74 -21.13
N ILE A 682 24.67 -18.83 -20.30
CA ILE A 682 24.03 -17.53 -20.00
C ILE A 682 24.08 -16.65 -21.26
N HIS A 683 25.26 -16.52 -21.92
CA HIS A 683 25.35 -15.73 -23.15
C HIS A 683 24.40 -16.26 -24.22
N ARG A 684 24.27 -17.58 -24.37
CA ARG A 684 23.30 -18.16 -25.32
C ARG A 684 21.86 -17.67 -25.03
N VAL A 685 21.43 -17.57 -23.77
CA VAL A 685 20.11 -17.05 -23.41
C VAL A 685 20.00 -15.57 -23.77
N LEU A 686 21.03 -14.78 -23.52
CA LEU A 686 21.04 -13.34 -23.81
C LEU A 686 21.06 -13.09 -25.34
N ASP A 687 21.83 -13.85 -26.11
CA ASP A 687 21.94 -13.75 -27.58
C ASP A 687 20.63 -14.15 -28.27
N THR A 688 19.87 -15.07 -27.66
CA THR A 688 18.56 -15.54 -28.16
C THR A 688 17.41 -15.07 -27.26
N LEU A 689 17.47 -13.83 -26.77
CA LEU A 689 16.54 -13.32 -25.74
C LEU A 689 15.08 -13.48 -26.15
N GLY A 690 14.69 -13.07 -27.37
CA GLY A 690 13.33 -13.19 -27.89
C GLY A 690 12.80 -14.62 -28.03
N GLU A 691 13.70 -15.60 -28.27
CA GLU A 691 13.36 -17.04 -28.32
C GLU A 691 13.28 -17.63 -26.90
N SER A 692 14.20 -17.20 -26.03
CA SER A 692 14.27 -17.65 -24.64
C SER A 692 13.21 -17.05 -23.77
N PHE A 693 12.81 -15.79 -24.06
CA PHE A 693 11.77 -15.03 -23.38
C PHE A 693 10.95 -14.24 -24.42
N PRO A 694 9.84 -14.78 -24.95
CA PRO A 694 9.07 -14.15 -26.03
C PRO A 694 8.55 -12.74 -25.73
N ALA A 695 8.18 -12.44 -24.49
CA ALA A 695 7.73 -11.10 -24.09
C ALA A 695 8.87 -10.06 -24.09
N ALA A 696 10.12 -10.50 -24.22
CA ALA A 696 11.31 -9.67 -24.32
C ALA A 696 11.77 -9.44 -25.79
N ALA A 697 11.05 -9.94 -26.78
CA ALA A 697 11.40 -9.77 -28.18
C ALA A 697 11.55 -8.28 -28.53
N GLY A 698 12.70 -7.92 -29.13
CA GLY A 698 13.04 -6.54 -29.50
C GLY A 698 13.53 -5.66 -28.33
N ARG A 699 13.63 -6.20 -27.10
CA ARG A 699 14.16 -5.49 -25.95
C ARG A 699 15.64 -5.80 -25.72
N ARG A 700 16.36 -4.88 -25.09
CA ARG A 700 17.79 -5.04 -24.74
C ARG A 700 17.92 -5.63 -23.31
N PRO A 701 18.78 -6.66 -23.11
CA PRO A 701 19.06 -7.14 -21.77
C PRO A 701 19.91 -6.12 -20.98
N GLU A 702 19.61 -5.94 -19.70
CA GLU A 702 20.40 -5.19 -18.73
C GLU A 702 20.66 -6.08 -17.53
N ILE A 703 21.92 -6.37 -17.24
CA ILE A 703 22.30 -7.16 -16.07
C ILE A 703 22.04 -6.33 -14.80
N ALA A 704 20.95 -6.65 -14.13
CA ALA A 704 20.47 -5.94 -12.96
C ALA A 704 21.05 -6.48 -11.65
N GLY A 705 21.62 -7.69 -11.65
CA GLY A 705 22.27 -8.25 -10.48
C GLY A 705 22.65 -9.73 -10.58
N PHE A 706 23.45 -10.16 -9.60
CA PHE A 706 23.88 -11.54 -9.45
C PHE A 706 23.41 -12.12 -8.12
N VAL A 707 23.08 -13.42 -8.12
CA VAL A 707 22.61 -14.15 -6.93
C VAL A 707 23.44 -15.43 -6.78
N TRP A 708 23.99 -15.66 -5.58
CA TRP A 708 24.86 -16.82 -5.33
C TRP A 708 24.41 -17.64 -4.13
N TRP A 709 24.27 -18.96 -4.32
CA TRP A 709 24.05 -19.89 -3.20
C TRP A 709 24.75 -21.20 -3.46
N GLN A 710 25.98 -21.35 -2.88
CA GLN A 710 26.88 -22.49 -3.06
C GLN A 710 27.74 -22.67 -1.80
N GLY A 711 28.46 -23.77 -1.61
CA GLY A 711 29.45 -23.97 -0.55
C GLY A 711 29.48 -25.39 0.04
N HIS A 712 28.44 -26.23 -0.19
CA HIS A 712 28.41 -27.59 0.37
C HIS A 712 29.61 -28.44 -0.05
N LYS A 713 30.03 -28.36 -1.32
CA LYS A 713 31.13 -29.14 -1.85
C LYS A 713 32.52 -28.64 -1.38
N ASP A 714 32.59 -27.42 -0.87
CA ASP A 714 33.82 -26.79 -0.39
C ASP A 714 34.07 -27.00 1.13
N GLN A 715 33.23 -27.79 1.78
CA GLN A 715 33.36 -28.11 3.22
C GLN A 715 34.51 -29.11 3.47
N ASN A 716 35.69 -28.78 3.03
CA ASN A 716 36.96 -29.46 3.36
C ASN A 716 38.00 -28.39 3.72
N PRO A 717 39.02 -28.70 4.51
CA PRO A 717 39.95 -27.69 5.03
C PRO A 717 40.66 -26.88 3.95
N VAL A 718 41.00 -27.47 2.81
CA VAL A 718 41.76 -26.83 1.75
C VAL A 718 40.89 -25.82 0.95
N HIS A 719 39.72 -26.25 0.51
CA HIS A 719 38.81 -25.39 -0.21
C HIS A 719 38.20 -24.31 0.70
N ALA A 720 37.85 -24.63 1.94
CA ALA A 720 37.33 -23.68 2.90
C ALA A 720 38.30 -22.52 3.18
N ALA A 721 39.59 -22.80 3.27
CA ALA A 721 40.64 -21.81 3.51
C ALA A 721 40.82 -20.82 2.34
N ARG A 722 40.43 -21.20 1.11
CA ARG A 722 40.52 -20.37 -0.13
C ARG A 722 39.21 -19.82 -0.59
N TYR A 723 38.11 -20.15 0.09
CA TYR A 723 36.75 -19.85 -0.35
C TYR A 723 36.52 -18.34 -0.50
N GLU A 724 36.95 -17.54 0.45
CA GLU A 724 36.80 -16.08 0.43
C GLU A 724 37.50 -15.44 -0.78
N GLU A 725 38.77 -15.79 -1.00
CA GLU A 725 39.58 -15.28 -2.13
C GLU A 725 38.95 -15.67 -3.48
N ASN A 726 38.51 -16.92 -3.63
CA ASN A 726 37.88 -17.40 -4.86
C ASN A 726 36.52 -16.71 -5.07
N LEU A 727 35.75 -16.42 -4.00
CA LEU A 727 34.44 -15.74 -4.10
C LEU A 727 34.62 -14.26 -4.48
N VAL A 728 35.60 -13.57 -3.90
CA VAL A 728 35.95 -12.19 -4.29
C VAL A 728 36.32 -12.14 -5.77
N ARG A 729 37.13 -13.08 -6.22
CA ARG A 729 37.53 -13.18 -7.63
C ARG A 729 36.32 -13.48 -8.52
N LEU A 730 35.46 -14.41 -8.12
CA LEU A 730 34.22 -14.75 -8.86
C LEU A 730 33.33 -13.52 -9.06
N ILE A 731 33.12 -12.72 -8.03
CA ILE A 731 32.31 -11.49 -8.10
C ILE A 731 32.91 -10.53 -9.14
N LYS A 732 34.24 -10.30 -9.08
CA LYS A 732 34.92 -9.38 -9.99
C LYS A 732 34.87 -9.89 -11.42
N GLU A 733 35.09 -11.19 -11.65
CA GLU A 733 35.10 -11.79 -12.97
C GLU A 733 33.70 -11.84 -13.61
N LEU A 734 32.65 -12.15 -12.84
CA LEU A 734 31.28 -12.10 -13.39
C LEU A 734 30.88 -10.68 -13.80
N ARG A 735 31.23 -9.68 -12.98
CA ARG A 735 30.96 -8.28 -13.34
C ARG A 735 31.71 -7.83 -14.58
N ARG A 736 32.97 -8.30 -14.76
CA ARG A 736 33.77 -8.03 -15.94
C ARG A 736 33.21 -8.75 -17.19
N GLU A 737 32.87 -10.03 -17.05
CA GLU A 737 32.37 -10.89 -18.15
C GLU A 737 31.06 -10.36 -18.76
N PHE A 738 30.15 -9.90 -17.90
CA PHE A 738 28.84 -9.39 -18.33
C PHE A 738 28.80 -7.86 -18.45
N GLU A 739 29.96 -7.19 -18.50
CA GLU A 739 30.09 -5.72 -18.65
C GLU A 739 29.21 -4.93 -17.65
N ALA A 740 29.09 -5.42 -16.42
CA ALA A 740 28.22 -4.89 -15.37
C ALA A 740 29.01 -4.59 -14.08
N PRO A 741 29.98 -3.62 -14.10
CA PRO A 741 30.96 -3.41 -13.01
C PRO A 741 30.29 -3.07 -11.67
N ASP A 742 29.16 -2.39 -11.69
CA ASP A 742 28.45 -1.93 -10.50
C ASP A 742 27.22 -2.76 -10.17
N ALA A 743 26.97 -3.86 -10.93
CA ALA A 743 25.78 -4.68 -10.69
C ALA A 743 25.77 -5.25 -9.27
N PRO A 744 24.67 -5.11 -8.53
CA PRO A 744 24.50 -5.68 -7.21
C PRO A 744 24.74 -7.20 -7.19
N PHE A 745 25.37 -7.67 -6.10
CA PHE A 745 25.64 -9.08 -5.89
C PHE A 745 25.12 -9.50 -4.52
N VAL A 746 24.18 -10.43 -4.47
CA VAL A 746 23.66 -10.96 -3.21
C VAL A 746 23.99 -12.44 -3.07
N LEU A 747 24.31 -12.87 -1.86
CA LEU A 747 24.62 -14.26 -1.60
C LEU A 747 24.05 -14.73 -0.27
N ALA A 748 23.79 -16.05 -0.18
CA ALA A 748 23.38 -16.69 1.06
C ALA A 748 24.48 -17.61 1.58
N THR A 749 24.67 -17.64 2.91
CA THR A 749 25.56 -18.60 3.54
C THR A 749 25.04 -20.03 3.38
N ILE A 750 25.94 -21.02 3.43
CA ILE A 750 25.49 -22.38 3.77
C ILE A 750 25.00 -22.41 5.22
N ALA A 751 24.06 -23.32 5.52
CA ALA A 751 23.36 -23.31 6.80
C ALA A 751 23.05 -24.72 7.36
N PHE A 752 23.84 -25.71 7.02
CA PHE A 752 23.60 -27.12 7.42
C PHE A 752 23.70 -27.32 8.94
N GLY A 753 22.62 -27.71 9.58
CA GLY A 753 22.51 -27.77 11.01
C GLY A 753 22.23 -26.44 11.73
N GLY A 754 21.96 -25.35 10.97
CA GLY A 754 21.63 -24.06 11.54
C GLY A 754 22.73 -23.49 12.43
N ALA A 755 22.41 -23.14 13.66
CA ALA A 755 23.37 -22.62 14.64
C ALA A 755 24.45 -23.62 15.06
N ALA A 756 24.26 -24.94 14.81
CA ALA A 756 25.24 -25.97 15.10
C ALA A 756 26.29 -26.19 13.98
N LEU A 757 26.26 -25.37 12.91
CA LEU A 757 27.24 -25.41 11.83
C LEU A 757 28.67 -25.22 12.41
N ALA A 758 29.60 -26.12 12.07
CA ALA A 758 30.93 -26.13 12.64
C ALA A 758 32.00 -26.57 11.60
N GLY A 759 33.28 -26.52 11.99
CA GLY A 759 34.40 -26.97 11.20
C GLY A 759 34.53 -26.29 9.84
N PRO A 760 34.95 -27.01 8.76
CA PRO A 760 35.11 -26.39 7.43
C PRO A 760 33.81 -25.77 6.88
N GLY A 761 32.61 -26.27 7.29
CA GLY A 761 31.34 -25.66 6.92
C GLY A 761 31.17 -24.28 7.52
N LEU A 762 31.51 -24.10 8.79
CA LEU A 762 31.48 -22.78 9.45
C LEU A 762 32.48 -21.81 8.75
N ALA A 763 33.69 -22.29 8.45
CA ALA A 763 34.69 -21.48 7.75
C ALA A 763 34.20 -20.99 6.37
N VAL A 764 33.49 -21.83 5.62
CA VAL A 764 32.85 -21.41 4.37
C VAL A 764 31.76 -20.36 4.62
N ALA A 765 30.90 -20.53 5.62
CA ALA A 765 29.85 -19.55 5.96
C ALA A 765 30.45 -18.20 6.40
N GLU A 766 31.52 -18.21 7.19
CA GLU A 766 32.26 -17.00 7.61
C GLU A 766 32.92 -16.31 6.43
N ALA A 767 33.51 -17.07 5.49
CA ALA A 767 34.05 -16.51 4.24
C ALA A 767 32.95 -15.85 3.38
N GLN A 768 31.76 -16.45 3.33
CA GLN A 768 30.61 -15.88 2.64
C GLN A 768 30.12 -14.55 3.28
N LEU A 769 30.11 -14.47 4.60
CA LEU A 769 29.78 -13.23 5.29
C LEU A 769 30.88 -12.16 5.16
N ALA A 770 32.13 -12.58 5.05
CA ALA A 770 33.28 -11.69 4.96
C ALA A 770 33.29 -10.82 3.68
N VAL A 771 32.66 -11.28 2.59
CA VAL A 771 32.59 -10.52 1.33
C VAL A 771 31.48 -9.47 1.32
N SER A 772 30.60 -9.42 2.34
CA SER A 772 29.57 -8.37 2.46
C SER A 772 30.22 -7.00 2.65
N GLY A 773 29.96 -6.06 1.75
CA GLY A 773 30.66 -4.79 1.72
C GLY A 773 30.47 -3.90 2.94
N GLU A 774 29.34 -3.99 3.64
CA GLU A 774 29.06 -3.13 4.83
C GLU A 774 29.56 -3.71 6.14
N ARG A 775 29.67 -5.03 6.25
CA ARG A 775 29.99 -5.75 7.49
C ARG A 775 31.18 -6.69 7.35
N GLY A 776 31.68 -6.85 6.14
CA GLY A 776 32.74 -7.76 5.78
C GLY A 776 34.13 -7.14 5.78
N ARG A 777 35.09 -7.87 5.22
CA ARG A 777 36.50 -7.48 5.11
C ARG A 777 36.86 -6.81 3.78
N HIS A 778 35.86 -6.57 2.90
CA HIS A 778 36.05 -6.07 1.53
C HIS A 778 35.34 -4.74 1.33
N PRO A 779 35.93 -3.61 1.74
CA PRO A 779 35.32 -2.28 1.63
C PRO A 779 35.06 -1.87 0.18
N GLU A 780 35.78 -2.45 -0.79
CA GLU A 780 35.54 -2.22 -2.23
C GLU A 780 34.17 -2.72 -2.71
N PHE A 781 33.49 -3.52 -1.90
CA PHE A 781 32.15 -4.03 -2.17
C PHE A 781 31.03 -3.27 -1.43
N ALA A 782 31.39 -2.20 -0.70
CA ALA A 782 30.41 -1.38 0.04
C ALA A 782 29.30 -0.87 -0.90
N GLY A 783 28.04 -1.06 -0.49
CA GLY A 783 26.85 -0.67 -1.27
C GLY A 783 26.56 -1.52 -2.50
N THR A 784 27.38 -2.53 -2.82
CA THR A 784 27.19 -3.35 -4.03
C THR A 784 27.20 -4.87 -3.80
N VAL A 785 27.63 -5.34 -2.61
CA VAL A 785 27.60 -6.77 -2.26
C VAL A 785 27.00 -6.94 -0.85
N THR A 786 26.00 -7.82 -0.74
CA THR A 786 25.37 -8.16 0.54
C THR A 786 25.28 -9.68 0.70
N ALA A 787 25.76 -10.19 1.85
CA ALA A 787 25.61 -11.58 2.26
C ALA A 787 24.51 -11.71 3.33
N ILE A 788 23.59 -12.64 3.14
CA ILE A 788 22.60 -13.00 4.14
C ILE A 788 23.06 -14.23 4.92
N ASP A 789 22.85 -14.23 6.23
CA ASP A 789 23.06 -15.40 7.07
C ASP A 789 21.82 -16.32 7.00
N ALA A 790 21.95 -17.44 6.30
CA ALA A 790 20.86 -18.39 6.13
C ALA A 790 20.69 -19.39 7.27
N ARG A 791 21.56 -19.39 8.31
CA ARG A 791 21.50 -20.33 9.42
C ARG A 791 20.17 -20.28 10.19
N PRO A 792 19.50 -19.13 10.39
CA PRO A 792 18.16 -19.08 11.01
C PRO A 792 17.06 -19.75 10.19
N PHE A 793 17.27 -19.97 8.90
CA PHE A 793 16.30 -20.60 8.00
C PHE A 793 16.41 -22.13 7.92
N TRP A 794 17.35 -22.73 8.67
CA TRP A 794 17.41 -24.19 8.82
C TRP A 794 16.15 -24.72 9.47
N ARG A 795 15.65 -25.83 8.95
CA ARG A 795 14.52 -26.58 9.53
C ARG A 795 14.94 -27.99 9.79
N ASP A 796 14.62 -28.52 10.99
CA ASP A 796 15.01 -29.83 11.40
C ASP A 796 14.33 -30.95 10.60
N ALA A 797 14.97 -32.13 10.61
CA ALA A 797 14.49 -33.31 9.92
C ALA A 797 13.06 -33.72 10.35
N ALA A 798 12.71 -33.52 11.63
CA ALA A 798 11.41 -33.88 12.18
C ALA A 798 10.22 -33.11 11.56
N VAL A 799 10.45 -31.92 11.04
CA VAL A 799 9.42 -31.05 10.43
C VAL A 799 9.60 -30.89 8.92
N SER A 800 10.28 -31.81 8.29
CA SER A 800 10.71 -31.72 6.90
C SER A 800 10.41 -32.97 6.09
N PRO A 801 10.14 -32.86 4.77
CA PRO A 801 9.70 -33.96 3.91
C PRO A 801 10.73 -35.08 3.72
N ALA A 802 12.03 -34.79 3.77
CA ALA A 802 13.09 -35.72 3.46
C ALA A 802 14.17 -35.75 4.58
N PRO A 803 13.92 -36.39 5.74
CA PRO A 803 14.80 -36.35 6.92
C PRO A 803 16.25 -36.74 6.70
N ARG A 804 16.54 -37.58 5.67
CA ARG A 804 17.90 -38.07 5.35
C ARG A 804 18.65 -37.16 4.35
N GLN A 805 18.04 -36.05 3.88
CA GLN A 805 18.59 -35.17 2.88
C GLN A 805 19.06 -33.83 3.48
N GLY A 806 19.80 -33.86 4.57
CA GLY A 806 20.31 -32.66 5.26
C GLY A 806 21.09 -31.72 4.34
N HIS A 807 21.88 -32.27 3.40
CA HIS A 807 22.63 -31.50 2.40
C HIS A 807 21.75 -30.74 1.37
N HIS A 808 20.44 -31.05 1.33
CA HIS A 808 19.41 -30.34 0.59
C HIS A 808 18.33 -29.78 1.52
N TYR A 809 18.71 -29.36 2.74
CA TYR A 809 17.80 -28.77 3.74
C TYR A 809 16.57 -29.64 4.01
N HIS A 810 16.72 -30.97 4.01
CA HIS A 810 15.65 -31.95 4.18
C HIS A 810 14.48 -31.79 3.22
N HIS A 811 14.67 -31.17 2.08
CA HIS A 811 13.65 -30.77 1.10
C HIS A 811 12.58 -29.83 1.67
N ASN A 812 12.88 -29.09 2.73
CA ASN A 812 11.93 -28.19 3.36
C ASN A 812 11.71 -26.93 2.52
N ALA A 813 10.52 -26.74 2.00
CA ALA A 813 10.17 -25.63 1.12
C ALA A 813 10.26 -24.26 1.84
N GLU A 814 10.05 -24.23 3.17
CA GLU A 814 10.16 -23.00 3.96
C GLU A 814 11.58 -22.43 3.89
N THR A 815 12.61 -23.28 4.06
CA THR A 815 14.01 -22.84 3.92
C THR A 815 14.28 -22.20 2.55
N PHE A 816 13.78 -22.78 1.46
CA PHE A 816 13.99 -22.23 0.12
C PHE A 816 13.24 -20.93 -0.11
N MET A 817 12.02 -20.79 0.41
CA MET A 817 11.23 -19.55 0.39
C MET A 817 11.91 -18.44 1.20
N GLU A 818 12.32 -18.74 2.43
CA GLU A 818 12.97 -17.75 3.33
C GLU A 818 14.30 -17.26 2.75
N VAL A 819 15.15 -18.18 2.26
CA VAL A 819 16.41 -17.79 1.61
C VAL A 819 16.15 -16.96 0.35
N GLY A 820 15.21 -17.38 -0.51
CA GLY A 820 14.87 -16.65 -1.71
C GLY A 820 14.34 -15.24 -1.42
N THR A 821 13.41 -15.14 -0.47
CA THR A 821 12.84 -13.84 -0.03
C THR A 821 13.93 -12.93 0.58
N ALA A 822 14.82 -13.49 1.41
CA ALA A 822 15.90 -12.70 2.03
C ALA A 822 16.92 -12.20 0.98
N LEU A 823 17.25 -13.02 -0.03
CA LEU A 823 18.09 -12.61 -1.15
C LEU A 823 17.40 -11.53 -1.99
N GLY A 824 16.10 -11.66 -2.25
CA GLY A 824 15.30 -10.65 -2.95
C GLY A 824 15.27 -9.31 -2.21
N ASN A 825 15.04 -9.33 -0.91
CA ASN A 825 15.08 -8.13 -0.07
C ASN A 825 16.46 -7.47 -0.04
N ALA A 826 17.53 -8.26 0.10
CA ALA A 826 18.92 -7.75 0.05
C ALA A 826 19.23 -7.12 -1.32
N MET A 827 18.76 -7.72 -2.42
CA MET A 827 18.90 -7.17 -3.77
C MET A 827 18.14 -5.85 -3.91
N ARG A 828 16.88 -5.80 -3.50
CA ARG A 828 16.05 -4.58 -3.48
C ARG A 828 16.76 -3.46 -2.71
N ASP A 829 17.27 -3.77 -1.52
CA ASP A 829 17.93 -2.78 -0.67
C ASP A 829 19.21 -2.21 -1.32
N LEU A 830 19.97 -3.02 -2.08
CA LEU A 830 21.12 -2.54 -2.86
C LEU A 830 20.70 -1.69 -4.07
N LEU A 831 19.58 -2.01 -4.72
CA LEU A 831 19.05 -1.26 -5.88
C LEU A 831 18.47 0.10 -5.49
N THR A 832 17.93 0.21 -4.27
CA THR A 832 17.22 1.42 -3.80
C THR A 832 18.10 2.39 -3.02
N LYS A 833 19.36 2.01 -2.67
CA LYS A 833 20.31 2.93 -2.04
C LYS A 833 20.69 4.05 -2.99
N PRO A 834 20.70 5.32 -2.55
CA PRO A 834 21.29 6.39 -3.34
C PRO A 834 22.78 6.08 -3.60
N LYS A 835 23.19 6.12 -4.86
CA LYS A 835 24.59 5.98 -5.27
C LYS A 835 25.43 7.16 -4.85
#